data_47e545e3bcee13e49f0da31c21ce96d5
#
_entry.id   47e545e3bcee13e49f0da31c21ce96d5
#
_cell.length_a   1.000
_cell.length_b   1.000
_cell.length_c   1.000
_cell.angle_alpha   90.00
_cell.angle_beta   90.00
_cell.angle_gamma   90.00
#
_symmetry.space_group_name_H-M   'P 1'
#
loop_
_entity.id
_entity.type
_entity.pdbx_description
1 polymer ?
#
loop_
_entity_poly.entity_id
_entity_poly.type
_entity_poly.pdbx_seq_one_letter_code
_entity_poly.pdbx_strand_id
1 'polypeptide(L)'
;MKFTLSWLKEHLDTTATLDEISETLTRIGLEVEEVYNPAANLDGFITARLDSVENHPDSDHLHVLCVNDGTHKYQVVCGAPNVFTGLIGIFAPSGTLIPLFNERLKPTKIRGVESCGMMCAFDELGIGSDHNAIIELPADTQLGKPAAEVLAIDPVIEVSITPNRAECLGVRGIARDLAAAGLGKLKPLNIVKTPAKFANPLKVTVECPAECPTYTARYIRNVNNKAETPKWMKDRLEAIGLHSISPLVDITNYINYDLARPLHVFDADKLSGDIVVRMAKDGEKFTALNEKEYVLNDKALAICDAEGVQCLGGIMGGLAKGCSAETSNVLLECALFKPECIACTGRHLQIDSDSRYRYERWVDPKSNISGSDYATAMILNICGGEASELTVVGSEECKPQEAYLRPERLETLIGLPVSAEKSMEILNKLGFETSLENGKIKAISPSWRGDIEGEHDLVEEVVRMIGLDEIPAVSLPHDKFPKETLSPAQHNAVIVKHELASRGMYETVTWSFADSDLAQYFRKGHEAIILANPIAKELNEMRPSILPNLLTAVKNNIARGYANVSLFEVGPEFYGRNPQEQNMAASGVRCGQTSKKDWTHSNRDYDVFDAKADALAVIAAAKGPFENPQITLDAPSYYHPGRSGTLRLGKNVLAYFGEIHPAVLKAFDIKTRVVAFEVILDNIPLPRNTQGKARKKLELSQFQPVDKDLAFVVDKSISAAAIIAAAKNADRNHITDVRVFDVYEGENMPEGKKSVAIALTFQPVEQTFTDKDIENLMNKVIAEVGKKTGGELR
;
A
#
# COMPACT_ATOMS: atom_id res chain seq x y z
N MET A 1 -16.50 4.93 0.97
CA MET A 1 -17.98 5.10 0.97
C MET A 1 -18.31 6.48 0.46
N LYS A 2 -19.16 6.56 -0.61
CA LYS A 2 -19.59 7.86 -1.20
C LYS A 2 -21.06 8.11 -0.88
N PHE A 3 -21.41 9.37 -0.65
CA PHE A 3 -22.79 9.82 -0.48
C PHE A 3 -22.90 11.32 -0.73
N THR A 4 -24.12 11.78 -1.05
CA THR A 4 -24.36 13.22 -1.25
C THR A 4 -24.80 13.90 0.05
N LEU A 5 -24.58 15.20 0.14
CA LEU A 5 -24.98 15.99 1.31
C LEU A 5 -26.50 15.97 1.53
N SER A 6 -27.31 16.02 0.46
CA SER A 6 -28.76 15.96 0.56
C SER A 6 -29.22 14.58 1.05
N TRP A 7 -28.55 13.50 0.62
CA TRP A 7 -28.84 12.15 1.10
C TRP A 7 -28.58 12.01 2.59
N LEU A 8 -27.43 12.52 3.07
CA LEU A 8 -27.12 12.57 4.50
C LEU A 8 -28.21 13.31 5.30
N LYS A 9 -28.65 14.47 4.78
CA LYS A 9 -29.70 15.32 5.41
C LYS A 9 -31.09 14.67 5.42
N GLU A 10 -31.32 13.61 4.67
CA GLU A 10 -32.56 12.81 4.86
C GLU A 10 -32.57 12.06 6.18
N HIS A 11 -31.41 11.63 6.66
CA HIS A 11 -31.26 10.91 7.93
C HIS A 11 -30.88 11.83 9.10
N LEU A 12 -30.24 12.97 8.83
CA LEU A 12 -29.74 13.89 9.85
C LEU A 12 -30.45 15.25 9.75
N ASP A 13 -31.10 15.65 10.80
CA ASP A 13 -31.63 17.03 10.94
C ASP A 13 -30.50 17.93 11.46
N THR A 14 -29.90 18.69 10.55
CA THR A 14 -28.73 19.53 10.84
C THR A 14 -28.70 20.80 10.02
N THR A 15 -28.21 21.86 10.63
CA THR A 15 -27.89 23.15 9.98
C THR A 15 -26.40 23.28 9.69
N ALA A 16 -25.59 22.26 10.01
CA ALA A 16 -24.14 22.29 9.80
C ALA A 16 -23.78 22.45 8.32
N THR A 17 -22.70 23.18 8.08
CA THR A 17 -22.12 23.38 6.76
C THR A 17 -21.41 22.11 6.27
N LEU A 18 -21.08 22.06 5.00
CA LEU A 18 -20.30 20.97 4.39
C LEU A 18 -18.95 20.80 5.08
N ASP A 19 -18.26 21.90 5.39
CA ASP A 19 -16.95 21.90 6.03
C ASP A 19 -17.04 21.36 7.48
N GLU A 20 -18.01 21.83 8.26
CA GLU A 20 -18.25 21.34 9.63
C GLU A 20 -18.57 19.84 9.66
N ILE A 21 -19.33 19.33 8.68
CA ILE A 21 -19.62 17.90 8.54
C ILE A 21 -18.33 17.15 8.23
N SER A 22 -17.54 17.61 7.26
CA SER A 22 -16.31 16.94 6.81
C SER A 22 -15.22 16.90 7.91
N GLU A 23 -15.05 18.01 8.62
CA GLU A 23 -14.12 18.08 9.77
C GLU A 23 -14.58 17.16 10.91
N THR A 24 -15.89 17.15 11.21
CA THR A 24 -16.42 16.28 12.27
C THR A 24 -16.29 14.81 11.92
N LEU A 25 -16.56 14.40 10.67
CA LEU A 25 -16.37 13.03 10.20
C LEU A 25 -14.94 12.55 10.45
N THR A 26 -13.94 13.31 9.98
CA THR A 26 -12.53 12.99 10.18
C THR A 26 -12.17 12.93 11.67
N ARG A 27 -12.63 13.90 12.46
CA ARG A 27 -12.38 13.98 13.90
C ARG A 27 -12.91 12.77 14.68
N ILE A 28 -14.07 12.21 14.29
CA ILE A 28 -14.66 11.04 14.95
C ILE A 28 -14.19 9.70 14.38
N GLY A 29 -13.17 9.69 13.52
CA GLY A 29 -12.55 8.49 12.96
C GLY A 29 -13.16 7.98 11.64
N LEU A 30 -13.99 8.79 10.99
CA LEU A 30 -14.50 8.55 9.65
C LEU A 30 -13.78 9.50 8.68
N GLU A 31 -12.57 9.13 8.26
CA GLU A 31 -11.68 10.00 7.48
C GLU A 31 -12.31 10.38 6.13
N VAL A 32 -12.44 11.68 5.89
CA VAL A 32 -12.89 12.21 4.59
C VAL A 32 -11.71 12.22 3.63
N GLU A 33 -11.77 11.40 2.58
CA GLU A 33 -10.75 11.31 1.55
C GLU A 33 -10.91 12.40 0.49
N GLU A 34 -12.16 12.68 0.09
CA GLU A 34 -12.46 13.68 -0.93
C GLU A 34 -13.84 14.32 -0.70
N VAL A 35 -13.91 15.60 -1.01
CA VAL A 35 -15.18 16.35 -1.11
C VAL A 35 -15.28 16.92 -2.52
N TYR A 36 -16.15 16.33 -3.34
CA TYR A 36 -16.44 16.85 -4.66
C TYR A 36 -17.61 17.85 -4.57
N ASN A 37 -17.30 19.14 -4.64
CA ASN A 37 -18.28 20.20 -4.60
C ASN A 37 -18.17 21.08 -5.87
N PRO A 38 -18.86 20.71 -6.96
CA PRO A 38 -18.80 21.47 -8.20
C PRO A 38 -19.36 22.89 -8.07
N ALA A 39 -20.21 23.15 -7.07
CA ALA A 39 -20.73 24.49 -6.82
C ALA A 39 -19.62 25.52 -6.52
N ALA A 40 -18.48 25.09 -5.98
CA ALA A 40 -17.32 25.95 -5.71
C ALA A 40 -16.71 26.55 -7.00
N ASN A 41 -16.91 25.91 -8.15
CA ASN A 41 -16.37 26.34 -9.45
C ASN A 41 -17.34 27.23 -10.22
N LEU A 42 -18.54 27.52 -9.68
CA LEU A 42 -19.60 28.27 -10.37
C LEU A 42 -19.60 29.76 -10.04
N ASP A 43 -18.54 30.27 -9.45
CA ASP A 43 -18.43 31.72 -9.21
C ASP A 43 -18.42 32.50 -10.53
N GLY A 44 -19.31 33.53 -10.63
CA GLY A 44 -19.46 34.37 -11.82
C GLY A 44 -20.45 33.81 -12.84
N PHE A 45 -20.96 32.57 -12.73
CA PHE A 45 -22.03 32.08 -13.60
C PHE A 45 -23.38 32.51 -13.04
N ILE A 46 -24.26 33.01 -13.94
CA ILE A 46 -25.57 33.53 -13.56
C ILE A 46 -26.67 33.04 -14.51
N THR A 47 -27.91 33.08 -14.04
CA THR A 47 -29.08 32.79 -14.88
C THR A 47 -29.37 33.95 -15.81
N ALA A 48 -29.66 33.68 -17.11
CA ALA A 48 -30.01 34.68 -18.09
C ALA A 48 -31.02 34.14 -19.11
N ARG A 49 -31.79 35.05 -19.71
CA ARG A 49 -32.79 34.76 -20.74
C ARG A 49 -32.33 35.22 -22.11
N LEU A 50 -32.65 34.45 -23.13
CA LEU A 50 -32.49 34.84 -24.54
C LEU A 50 -33.67 35.69 -24.95
N ASP A 51 -33.45 37.00 -25.06
CA ASP A 51 -34.50 37.96 -25.51
C ASP A 51 -34.72 37.87 -27.02
N SER A 52 -33.65 37.58 -27.81
CA SER A 52 -33.74 37.28 -29.25
C SER A 52 -32.67 36.28 -29.66
N VAL A 53 -32.97 35.53 -30.71
CA VAL A 53 -32.07 34.57 -31.38
C VAL A 53 -32.14 34.86 -32.89
N GLU A 54 -31.02 35.24 -33.50
CA GLU A 54 -30.88 35.55 -34.94
C GLU A 54 -29.81 34.66 -35.55
N ASN A 55 -29.94 34.31 -36.84
CA ASN A 55 -28.90 33.55 -37.52
C ASN A 55 -27.65 34.41 -37.70
N HIS A 56 -26.48 33.82 -37.57
CA HIS A 56 -25.22 34.51 -37.80
C HIS A 56 -25.04 34.82 -39.28
N PRO A 57 -24.67 36.09 -39.66
CA PRO A 57 -24.61 36.50 -41.08
C PRO A 57 -23.64 35.66 -41.93
N ASP A 58 -22.58 35.14 -41.36
CA ASP A 58 -21.52 34.40 -42.05
C ASP A 58 -21.38 32.93 -41.58
N SER A 59 -22.48 32.32 -41.07
CA SER A 59 -22.44 30.92 -40.60
C SER A 59 -23.82 30.26 -40.57
N ASP A 60 -23.87 29.03 -41.04
CA ASP A 60 -25.09 28.22 -41.06
C ASP A 60 -25.39 27.50 -39.71
N HIS A 61 -24.43 27.54 -38.78
CA HIS A 61 -24.47 26.79 -37.48
C HIS A 61 -24.43 27.69 -36.25
N LEU A 62 -24.14 29.00 -36.44
CA LEU A 62 -24.03 29.95 -35.36
C LEU A 62 -25.24 30.85 -35.29
N HIS A 63 -25.57 31.23 -34.07
CA HIS A 63 -26.62 32.17 -33.75
C HIS A 63 -26.07 33.38 -33.02
N VAL A 64 -26.62 34.56 -33.26
CA VAL A 64 -26.37 35.79 -32.51
C VAL A 64 -27.50 35.97 -31.52
N LEU A 65 -27.17 35.93 -30.24
CA LEU A 65 -28.08 35.94 -29.13
C LEU A 65 -28.09 37.32 -28.44
N CYS A 66 -29.26 37.81 -28.07
CA CYS A 66 -29.40 38.88 -27.08
C CYS A 66 -29.68 38.23 -25.71
N VAL A 67 -28.65 38.17 -24.85
CA VAL A 67 -28.72 37.57 -23.53
C VAL A 67 -29.03 38.61 -22.46
N ASN A 68 -30.04 38.41 -21.65
CA ASN A 68 -30.54 39.36 -20.65
C ASN A 68 -30.41 38.70 -19.24
N ASP A 69 -29.60 39.29 -18.37
CA ASP A 69 -29.42 38.84 -16.99
C ASP A 69 -30.43 39.46 -15.98
N GLY A 70 -31.37 40.25 -16.49
CA GLY A 70 -32.34 41.00 -15.67
C GLY A 70 -31.88 42.44 -15.40
N THR A 71 -30.60 42.76 -15.61
CA THR A 71 -30.05 44.10 -15.38
C THR A 71 -29.39 44.65 -16.64
N HIS A 72 -28.67 43.81 -17.39
CA HIS A 72 -27.92 44.16 -18.59
C HIS A 72 -28.27 43.22 -19.74
N LYS A 73 -27.99 43.67 -20.97
CA LYS A 73 -28.11 42.88 -22.17
C LYS A 73 -26.76 42.71 -22.82
N TYR A 74 -26.45 41.48 -23.24
CA TYR A 74 -25.18 41.11 -23.86
C TYR A 74 -25.43 40.52 -25.24
N GLN A 75 -24.56 40.82 -26.20
CA GLN A 75 -24.50 40.13 -27.47
C GLN A 75 -23.57 38.92 -27.32
N VAL A 76 -24.06 37.76 -27.70
CA VAL A 76 -23.33 36.49 -27.55
C VAL A 76 -23.50 35.69 -28.84
N VAL A 77 -22.40 35.12 -29.34
CA VAL A 77 -22.43 34.15 -30.45
C VAL A 77 -22.40 32.72 -29.88
N CYS A 78 -23.39 31.93 -30.27
CA CYS A 78 -23.57 30.56 -29.74
C CYS A 78 -23.79 29.58 -30.90
N GLY A 79 -23.21 28.37 -30.77
CA GLY A 79 -23.35 27.26 -31.71
C GLY A 79 -24.28 26.13 -31.23
N ALA A 80 -24.90 26.26 -30.07
CA ALA A 80 -25.76 25.22 -29.53
C ALA A 80 -27.06 25.08 -30.37
N PRO A 81 -27.53 23.85 -30.60
CA PRO A 81 -28.70 23.59 -31.45
C PRO A 81 -30.04 23.91 -30.78
N ASN A 82 -30.05 24.02 -29.44
CA ASN A 82 -31.30 24.19 -28.66
C ASN A 82 -31.63 25.64 -28.30
N VAL A 83 -31.01 26.61 -28.96
CA VAL A 83 -31.29 28.04 -28.70
C VAL A 83 -32.61 28.51 -29.30
N PHE A 84 -33.46 29.16 -28.51
CA PHE A 84 -34.71 29.78 -28.92
C PHE A 84 -35.02 31.02 -28.09
N THR A 85 -35.80 31.93 -28.65
CA THR A 85 -36.21 33.15 -27.95
C THR A 85 -37.12 32.79 -26.74
N GLY A 86 -36.73 33.27 -25.57
CA GLY A 86 -37.39 33.00 -24.30
C GLY A 86 -36.73 31.93 -23.45
N LEU A 87 -35.74 31.16 -23.99
CA LEU A 87 -34.96 30.18 -23.21
C LEU A 87 -34.27 30.88 -22.03
N ILE A 88 -34.38 30.31 -20.86
CA ILE A 88 -33.60 30.71 -19.69
C ILE A 88 -32.52 29.65 -19.47
N GLY A 89 -31.27 30.07 -19.34
CA GLY A 89 -30.14 29.17 -19.15
C GLY A 89 -29.04 29.78 -18.26
N ILE A 90 -27.89 29.09 -18.20
CA ILE A 90 -26.72 29.59 -17.47
C ILE A 90 -25.83 30.37 -18.39
N PHE A 91 -25.47 31.56 -17.97
CA PHE A 91 -24.66 32.55 -18.69
C PHE A 91 -23.36 32.82 -17.94
N ALA A 92 -22.25 32.78 -18.66
CA ALA A 92 -20.95 33.22 -18.21
C ALA A 92 -20.61 34.58 -18.82
N PRO A 93 -20.68 35.70 -18.10
CA PRO A 93 -20.21 37.00 -18.55
C PRO A 93 -18.71 37.01 -18.84
N SER A 94 -18.23 37.95 -19.63
CA SER A 94 -16.79 38.17 -19.83
C SER A 94 -16.08 38.39 -18.48
N GLY A 95 -14.98 37.67 -18.23
CA GLY A 95 -14.24 37.64 -16.98
C GLY A 95 -14.45 36.37 -16.15
N THR A 96 -15.52 35.61 -16.40
CA THR A 96 -15.78 34.34 -15.72
C THR A 96 -14.73 33.29 -16.10
N LEU A 97 -14.26 32.54 -15.13
CA LEU A 97 -13.36 31.38 -15.34
C LEU A 97 -14.21 30.20 -15.81
N ILE A 98 -13.90 29.62 -16.96
CA ILE A 98 -14.58 28.43 -17.47
C ILE A 98 -13.80 27.18 -17.00
N PRO A 99 -14.37 26.30 -16.15
CA PRO A 99 -13.67 25.15 -15.58
C PRO A 99 -13.11 24.20 -16.64
N LEU A 100 -13.85 23.90 -17.69
CA LEU A 100 -13.44 22.98 -18.76
C LEU A 100 -12.12 23.39 -19.43
N PHE A 101 -11.91 24.68 -19.67
CA PHE A 101 -10.73 25.20 -20.36
C PHE A 101 -9.69 25.77 -19.40
N ASN A 102 -10.04 25.96 -18.13
CA ASN A 102 -9.25 26.67 -17.13
C ASN A 102 -8.79 28.06 -17.58
N GLU A 103 -9.66 28.75 -18.33
CA GLU A 103 -9.39 30.08 -18.91
C GLU A 103 -10.50 31.07 -18.57
N ARG A 104 -10.14 32.34 -18.42
CA ARG A 104 -11.11 33.41 -18.21
C ARG A 104 -11.65 33.90 -19.56
N LEU A 105 -12.97 33.95 -19.64
CA LEU A 105 -13.68 34.43 -20.84
C LEU A 105 -13.31 35.89 -21.17
N LYS A 106 -12.97 36.13 -22.42
CA LYS A 106 -12.70 37.51 -22.91
C LYS A 106 -13.67 37.86 -24.03
N PRO A 107 -14.05 39.17 -24.18
CA PRO A 107 -14.79 39.59 -25.35
C PRO A 107 -14.00 39.25 -26.62
N THR A 108 -14.63 38.52 -27.52
CA THR A 108 -14.01 38.04 -28.79
C THR A 108 -14.90 38.34 -29.97
N LYS A 109 -14.30 38.45 -31.17
CA LYS A 109 -15.07 38.50 -32.42
C LYS A 109 -15.10 37.13 -33.07
N ILE A 110 -16.28 36.54 -33.18
CA ILE A 110 -16.49 35.26 -33.83
C ILE A 110 -17.05 35.56 -35.25
N ARG A 111 -16.27 35.25 -36.26
CA ARG A 111 -16.57 35.57 -37.66
C ARG A 111 -17.10 37.01 -37.86
N GLY A 112 -16.43 37.98 -37.25
CA GLY A 112 -16.75 39.40 -37.40
C GLY A 112 -17.79 39.95 -36.41
N VAL A 113 -18.58 39.08 -35.75
CA VAL A 113 -19.59 39.47 -34.75
C VAL A 113 -18.99 39.39 -33.32
N GLU A 114 -19.19 40.44 -32.52
CA GLU A 114 -18.69 40.51 -31.15
C GLU A 114 -19.50 39.61 -30.23
N SER A 115 -18.80 38.83 -29.37
CA SER A 115 -19.38 38.00 -28.34
C SER A 115 -18.83 38.40 -26.96
N CYS A 116 -19.71 38.82 -26.04
CA CYS A 116 -19.39 39.35 -24.71
C CYS A 116 -19.73 38.39 -23.59
N GLY A 117 -19.68 37.07 -23.83
CA GLY A 117 -20.01 36.04 -22.87
C GLY A 117 -20.28 34.72 -23.57
N MET A 118 -20.76 33.74 -22.79
CA MET A 118 -21.07 32.40 -23.27
C MET A 118 -22.30 31.85 -22.56
N MET A 119 -23.24 31.27 -23.31
CA MET A 119 -24.27 30.40 -22.76
C MET A 119 -23.68 29.01 -22.58
N CYS A 120 -23.86 28.39 -21.45
CA CYS A 120 -23.05 27.25 -21.04
C CYS A 120 -23.80 25.92 -21.07
N ALA A 121 -23.09 24.85 -21.43
CA ALA A 121 -23.43 23.44 -21.26
C ALA A 121 -22.94 22.91 -19.92
N PHE A 122 -23.34 21.70 -19.54
CA PHE A 122 -22.95 21.10 -18.26
C PHE A 122 -21.44 20.83 -18.13
N ASP A 123 -20.80 20.42 -19.20
CA ASP A 123 -19.35 20.15 -19.21
C ASP A 123 -18.50 21.42 -19.06
N GLU A 124 -18.96 22.54 -19.62
CA GLU A 124 -18.27 23.83 -19.48
C GLU A 124 -18.26 24.35 -18.05
N LEU A 125 -19.28 23.98 -17.25
CA LEU A 125 -19.36 24.27 -15.83
C LEU A 125 -18.58 23.26 -14.97
N GLY A 126 -18.10 22.15 -15.55
CA GLY A 126 -17.44 21.06 -14.83
C GLY A 126 -18.39 20.23 -13.95
N ILE A 127 -19.69 20.22 -14.27
CA ILE A 127 -20.73 19.52 -13.48
C ILE A 127 -21.43 18.40 -14.25
N GLY A 128 -20.96 18.05 -15.42
CA GLY A 128 -21.48 16.97 -16.27
C GLY A 128 -20.61 16.71 -17.48
N SER A 129 -21.00 15.79 -18.34
CA SER A 129 -20.31 15.43 -19.59
C SER A 129 -21.07 15.84 -20.86
N ASP A 130 -22.26 16.46 -20.74
CA ASP A 130 -23.05 16.86 -21.90
C ASP A 130 -22.55 18.19 -22.47
N HIS A 131 -22.09 18.13 -23.70
CA HIS A 131 -21.61 19.27 -24.51
C HIS A 131 -22.55 19.67 -25.63
N ASN A 132 -23.60 18.87 -25.88
CA ASN A 132 -24.39 19.00 -27.10
C ASN A 132 -25.42 20.16 -27.05
N ALA A 133 -25.79 20.59 -25.83
CA ALA A 133 -26.84 21.60 -25.63
C ALA A 133 -26.51 22.50 -24.44
N ILE A 134 -26.92 23.78 -24.53
CA ILE A 134 -26.87 24.68 -23.39
C ILE A 134 -27.92 24.25 -22.34
N ILE A 135 -27.61 24.55 -21.07
CA ILE A 135 -28.49 24.25 -19.94
C ILE A 135 -29.79 25.03 -20.11
N GLU A 136 -30.92 24.30 -20.10
CA GLU A 136 -32.26 24.88 -20.13
C GLU A 136 -32.90 24.84 -18.74
N LEU A 137 -33.34 25.99 -18.25
CA LEU A 137 -33.96 26.16 -16.95
C LEU A 137 -35.48 26.43 -17.09
N PRO A 138 -36.29 26.14 -16.05
CA PRO A 138 -37.72 26.46 -16.06
C PRO A 138 -38.00 27.93 -16.38
N ALA A 139 -39.10 28.17 -17.12
CA ALA A 139 -39.42 29.51 -17.64
C ALA A 139 -39.75 30.55 -16.54
N ASP A 140 -39.98 30.11 -15.30
CA ASP A 140 -40.20 30.92 -14.12
C ASP A 140 -38.93 31.20 -13.31
N THR A 141 -37.75 30.74 -13.79
CA THR A 141 -36.47 30.95 -13.08
C THR A 141 -36.15 32.46 -13.05
N GLN A 142 -35.79 32.94 -11.87
CA GLN A 142 -35.40 34.34 -11.65
C GLN A 142 -34.06 34.62 -12.34
N LEU A 143 -33.98 35.72 -13.12
CA LEU A 143 -32.78 36.14 -13.82
C LEU A 143 -31.73 36.78 -12.89
N GLY A 144 -30.46 36.68 -13.24
CA GLY A 144 -29.34 37.27 -12.50
C GLY A 144 -28.98 36.53 -11.21
N LYS A 145 -29.55 35.35 -10.99
CA LYS A 145 -29.22 34.52 -9.81
C LYS A 145 -27.93 33.73 -10.06
N PRO A 146 -27.09 33.51 -9.01
CA PRO A 146 -25.94 32.65 -9.14
C PRO A 146 -26.35 31.24 -9.59
N ALA A 147 -25.60 30.65 -10.51
CA ALA A 147 -25.87 29.31 -11.04
C ALA A 147 -25.89 28.23 -9.95
N ALA A 148 -25.04 28.36 -8.95
CA ALA A 148 -24.97 27.43 -7.81
C ALA A 148 -26.28 27.36 -6.99
N GLU A 149 -27.04 28.47 -6.93
CA GLU A 149 -28.32 28.50 -6.22
C GLU A 149 -29.43 27.79 -7.02
N VAL A 150 -29.36 27.84 -8.34
CA VAL A 150 -30.44 27.37 -9.22
C VAL A 150 -30.25 25.95 -9.70
N LEU A 151 -29.01 25.51 -9.86
CA LEU A 151 -28.68 24.17 -10.37
C LEU A 151 -28.80 23.08 -9.28
N ALA A 152 -29.10 23.44 -8.02
CA ALA A 152 -29.30 22.52 -6.91
C ALA A 152 -28.20 21.44 -6.85
N ILE A 153 -26.94 21.85 -6.96
CA ILE A 153 -25.80 20.94 -6.96
C ILE A 153 -25.66 20.32 -5.59
N ASP A 154 -25.58 19.00 -5.57
CA ASP A 154 -25.46 18.20 -4.35
C ASP A 154 -24.02 17.75 -4.17
N PRO A 155 -23.25 18.29 -3.19
CA PRO A 155 -21.89 17.89 -2.95
C PRO A 155 -21.79 16.41 -2.58
N VAL A 156 -20.74 15.74 -3.07
CA VAL A 156 -20.43 14.34 -2.76
C VAL A 156 -19.27 14.29 -1.77
N ILE A 157 -19.44 13.52 -0.71
CA ILE A 157 -18.43 13.26 0.31
C ILE A 157 -17.96 11.81 0.16
N GLU A 158 -16.66 11.59 0.05
CA GLU A 158 -16.04 10.27 0.10
C GLU A 158 -15.36 10.06 1.45
N VAL A 159 -15.71 8.95 2.11
CA VAL A 159 -15.23 8.61 3.44
C VAL A 159 -14.57 7.23 3.42
N SER A 160 -13.39 7.11 4.01
CA SER A 160 -12.72 5.84 4.28
C SER A 160 -13.35 5.18 5.50
N ILE A 161 -13.87 3.98 5.32
CA ILE A 161 -14.53 3.22 6.39
C ILE A 161 -13.64 2.06 6.81
N THR A 162 -13.23 2.05 8.07
CA THR A 162 -12.45 0.96 8.65
C THR A 162 -13.28 -0.34 8.73
N PRO A 163 -12.67 -1.53 8.64
CA PRO A 163 -13.41 -2.80 8.60
C PRO A 163 -14.32 -3.07 9.80
N ASN A 164 -14.03 -2.50 10.97
CA ASN A 164 -14.83 -2.63 12.18
C ASN A 164 -16.11 -1.78 12.18
N ARG A 165 -16.22 -0.76 11.30
CA ARG A 165 -17.33 0.18 11.24
C ARG A 165 -18.29 -0.12 10.09
N ALA A 166 -18.74 -1.38 10.01
CA ALA A 166 -19.58 -1.88 8.91
C ALA A 166 -20.92 -1.13 8.77
N GLU A 167 -21.49 -0.65 9.86
CA GLU A 167 -22.73 0.15 9.85
C GLU A 167 -22.56 1.50 9.12
N CYS A 168 -21.34 2.04 9.08
CA CYS A 168 -21.01 3.27 8.35
C CYS A 168 -20.83 3.03 6.83
N LEU A 169 -20.97 1.78 6.35
CA LEU A 169 -21.11 1.48 4.92
C LEU A 169 -22.51 1.83 4.39
N GLY A 170 -23.34 2.46 5.22
CA GLY A 170 -24.61 3.08 4.86
C GLY A 170 -24.71 4.51 5.37
N VAL A 171 -25.38 5.36 4.58
CA VAL A 171 -25.56 6.80 4.91
C VAL A 171 -26.20 7.00 6.29
N ARG A 172 -27.15 6.13 6.65
CA ARG A 172 -27.79 6.19 7.96
C ARG A 172 -26.83 5.93 9.13
N GLY A 173 -25.85 5.03 8.97
CA GLY A 173 -24.81 4.78 9.98
C GLY A 173 -23.94 6.01 10.20
N ILE A 174 -23.53 6.66 9.13
CA ILE A 174 -22.76 7.93 9.17
C ILE A 174 -23.59 9.03 9.85
N ALA A 175 -24.88 9.17 9.50
CA ALA A 175 -25.78 10.12 10.13
C ALA A 175 -25.93 9.89 11.65
N ARG A 176 -25.93 8.62 12.09
CA ARG A 176 -25.99 8.24 13.52
C ARG A 176 -24.75 8.72 14.26
N ASP A 177 -23.58 8.54 13.71
CA ASP A 177 -22.34 8.99 14.31
C ASP A 177 -22.25 10.53 14.40
N LEU A 178 -22.63 11.24 13.35
CA LEU A 178 -22.69 12.70 13.36
C LEU A 178 -23.69 13.22 14.40
N ALA A 179 -24.84 12.56 14.55
CA ALA A 179 -25.80 12.91 15.59
C ALA A 179 -25.22 12.66 17.00
N ALA A 180 -24.52 11.55 17.22
CA ALA A 180 -23.83 11.26 18.48
C ALA A 180 -22.74 12.29 18.80
N ALA A 181 -22.05 12.78 17.78
CA ALA A 181 -21.05 13.85 17.88
C ALA A 181 -21.67 15.24 18.12
N GLY A 182 -22.99 15.36 18.09
CA GLY A 182 -23.71 16.60 18.40
C GLY A 182 -23.96 17.51 17.18
N LEU A 183 -23.76 17.04 15.96
CA LEU A 183 -23.92 17.83 14.73
C LEU A 183 -25.37 17.87 14.20
N GLY A 184 -26.30 17.37 14.95
CA GLY A 184 -27.73 17.34 14.58
C GLY A 184 -28.48 16.26 15.35
N LYS A 185 -29.68 15.94 14.85
CA LYS A 185 -30.55 14.88 15.40
C LYS A 185 -30.78 13.82 14.33
N LEU A 186 -30.60 12.56 14.69
CA LEU A 186 -30.93 11.44 13.81
C LEU A 186 -32.49 11.42 13.63
N LYS A 187 -32.92 11.47 12.38
CA LYS A 187 -34.34 11.38 12.04
C LYS A 187 -34.84 9.94 12.22
N PRO A 188 -36.08 9.73 12.67
CA PRO A 188 -36.66 8.41 12.74
C PRO A 188 -36.75 7.78 11.34
N LEU A 189 -36.44 6.50 11.24
CA LEU A 189 -36.63 5.74 10.01
C LEU A 189 -38.08 5.19 10.02
N ASN A 190 -38.97 5.80 9.23
CA ASN A 190 -40.35 5.39 9.13
C ASN A 190 -40.49 4.29 8.07
N ILE A 191 -40.45 3.03 8.51
CA ILE A 191 -40.71 1.88 7.65
C ILE A 191 -42.18 1.51 7.74
N VAL A 192 -42.86 1.62 6.61
CA VAL A 192 -44.29 1.27 6.53
C VAL A 192 -44.38 -0.23 6.26
N LYS A 193 -45.01 -0.97 7.18
CA LYS A 193 -45.34 -2.36 6.93
C LYS A 193 -46.40 -2.46 5.82
N THR A 194 -46.02 -3.16 4.76
CA THR A 194 -46.91 -3.40 3.63
C THR A 194 -47.89 -4.53 3.96
N PRO A 195 -49.23 -4.30 3.88
CA PRO A 195 -50.20 -5.37 4.09
C PRO A 195 -50.09 -6.42 2.99
N ALA A 196 -50.03 -7.68 3.39
CA ALA A 196 -50.06 -8.81 2.48
C ALA A 196 -51.39 -8.92 1.75
N LYS A 197 -51.37 -9.22 0.47
CA LYS A 197 -52.57 -9.46 -0.36
C LYS A 197 -52.82 -10.97 -0.61
N PHE A 198 -51.81 -11.80 -0.48
CA PHE A 198 -51.85 -13.25 -0.71
C PHE A 198 -50.75 -13.96 0.05
N ALA A 199 -50.84 -15.29 0.19
CA ALA A 199 -49.77 -16.10 0.76
C ALA A 199 -48.59 -16.23 -0.23
N ASN A 200 -47.38 -16.32 0.29
CA ASN A 200 -46.19 -16.52 -0.56
C ASN A 200 -46.32 -17.89 -1.28
N PRO A 201 -46.32 -17.92 -2.61
CA PRO A 201 -46.46 -19.17 -3.36
C PRO A 201 -45.22 -20.06 -3.32
N LEU A 202 -44.03 -19.53 -2.97
CA LEU A 202 -42.75 -20.24 -2.91
C LEU A 202 -42.41 -20.57 -1.45
N LYS A 203 -42.03 -21.82 -1.21
CA LYS A 203 -41.50 -22.26 0.07
C LYS A 203 -40.01 -21.98 0.11
N VAL A 204 -39.54 -21.60 1.29
CA VAL A 204 -38.08 -21.41 1.54
C VAL A 204 -37.64 -22.41 2.59
N THR A 205 -36.53 -23.10 2.33
CA THR A 205 -35.89 -24.00 3.28
C THR A 205 -34.43 -23.60 3.47
N VAL A 206 -33.97 -23.49 4.73
CA VAL A 206 -32.56 -23.23 5.04
C VAL A 206 -31.96 -24.50 5.64
N GLU A 207 -31.06 -25.15 4.91
CA GLU A 207 -30.39 -26.38 5.34
C GLU A 207 -29.11 -26.10 6.16
N CYS A 208 -28.59 -24.85 6.11
CA CYS A 208 -27.38 -24.43 6.81
C CYS A 208 -27.65 -23.22 7.74
N PRO A 209 -28.39 -23.41 8.83
CA PRO A 209 -28.78 -22.30 9.71
C PRO A 209 -27.61 -21.64 10.47
N ALA A 210 -26.46 -22.29 10.54
CA ALA A 210 -25.25 -21.70 11.11
C ALA A 210 -24.61 -20.64 10.20
N GLU A 211 -24.68 -20.85 8.88
CA GLU A 211 -24.13 -19.97 7.86
C GLU A 211 -25.17 -18.94 7.35
N CYS A 212 -26.46 -19.29 7.44
CA CYS A 212 -27.59 -18.40 7.14
C CYS A 212 -28.59 -18.39 8.31
N PRO A 213 -28.34 -17.61 9.39
CA PRO A 213 -29.19 -17.60 10.58
C PRO A 213 -30.63 -17.10 10.32
N THR A 214 -30.76 -16.19 9.36
CA THR A 214 -32.08 -15.61 9.00
C THR A 214 -32.17 -15.41 7.51
N TYR A 215 -33.27 -15.88 6.95
CA TYR A 215 -33.60 -15.65 5.54
C TYR A 215 -35.05 -15.13 5.45
N THR A 216 -35.24 -14.00 4.78
CA THR A 216 -36.58 -13.50 4.50
C THR A 216 -36.83 -13.46 3.00
N ALA A 217 -38.01 -13.84 2.57
CA ALA A 217 -38.43 -13.82 1.19
C ALA A 217 -39.85 -13.27 1.05
N ARG A 218 -40.04 -12.34 0.11
CA ARG A 218 -41.36 -11.80 -0.22
C ARG A 218 -41.63 -11.88 -1.72
N TYR A 219 -42.69 -12.54 -2.09
CA TYR A 219 -43.12 -12.58 -3.48
C TYR A 219 -43.93 -11.31 -3.80
N ILE A 220 -43.60 -10.64 -4.91
CA ILE A 220 -44.34 -9.45 -5.37
C ILE A 220 -44.73 -9.70 -6.82
N ARG A 221 -46.02 -9.66 -7.12
CA ARG A 221 -46.55 -9.91 -8.46
C ARG A 221 -47.01 -8.64 -9.14
N ASN A 222 -47.08 -8.68 -10.47
CA ASN A 222 -47.55 -7.60 -11.34
C ASN A 222 -46.72 -6.30 -11.16
N VAL A 223 -45.43 -6.40 -10.98
CA VAL A 223 -44.53 -5.25 -10.99
C VAL A 223 -44.25 -4.78 -12.41
N ASN A 224 -44.07 -3.50 -12.62
CA ASN A 224 -43.63 -2.92 -13.87
C ASN A 224 -42.15 -2.52 -13.78
N ASN A 225 -41.23 -3.41 -14.24
CA ASN A 225 -39.80 -3.11 -14.24
C ASN A 225 -39.36 -2.17 -15.40
N LYS A 226 -40.28 -1.68 -16.22
CA LYS A 226 -40.12 -0.60 -17.18
C LYS A 226 -40.49 0.77 -16.63
N ALA A 227 -40.98 0.84 -15.39
CA ALA A 227 -41.24 2.12 -14.74
C ALA A 227 -39.95 2.95 -14.68
N GLU A 228 -40.12 4.26 -14.74
CA GLU A 228 -38.96 5.15 -14.63
C GLU A 228 -38.50 5.23 -13.17
N THR A 229 -37.23 4.95 -12.94
CA THR A 229 -36.60 5.21 -11.62
C THR A 229 -36.71 6.71 -11.32
N PRO A 230 -37.20 7.11 -10.13
CA PRO A 230 -37.33 8.52 -9.76
C PRO A 230 -35.99 9.27 -9.90
N LYS A 231 -36.04 10.48 -10.44
CA LYS A 231 -34.86 11.31 -10.71
C LYS A 231 -33.96 11.46 -9.46
N TRP A 232 -34.54 11.69 -8.28
CA TRP A 232 -33.77 11.83 -7.05
C TRP A 232 -32.93 10.57 -6.71
N MET A 233 -33.42 9.38 -7.05
CA MET A 233 -32.71 8.11 -6.83
C MET A 233 -31.60 7.93 -7.87
N LYS A 234 -31.90 8.21 -9.14
CA LYS A 234 -30.88 8.19 -10.23
C LYS A 234 -29.73 9.14 -9.88
N ASP A 235 -30.05 10.41 -9.56
CA ASP A 235 -29.03 11.42 -9.27
C ASP A 235 -28.10 10.99 -8.12
N ARG A 236 -28.62 10.33 -7.08
CA ARG A 236 -27.82 9.81 -5.96
C ARG A 236 -26.95 8.64 -6.32
N LEU A 237 -27.49 7.67 -7.07
CA LEU A 237 -26.70 6.52 -7.51
C LEU A 237 -25.59 6.96 -8.47
N GLU A 238 -25.90 7.84 -9.42
CA GLU A 238 -24.90 8.40 -10.34
C GLU A 238 -23.83 9.22 -9.62
N ALA A 239 -24.20 9.99 -8.61
CA ALA A 239 -23.24 10.77 -7.81
C ALA A 239 -22.21 9.91 -7.07
N ILE A 240 -22.56 8.68 -6.72
CA ILE A 240 -21.63 7.72 -6.09
C ILE A 240 -20.92 6.78 -7.09
N GLY A 241 -21.15 7.00 -8.40
CA GLY A 241 -20.50 6.24 -9.48
C GLY A 241 -21.25 4.98 -9.93
N LEU A 242 -22.53 4.81 -9.54
CA LEU A 242 -23.39 3.72 -10.00
C LEU A 242 -24.29 4.21 -11.14
N HIS A 243 -24.45 3.37 -12.16
CA HIS A 243 -25.40 3.65 -13.25
C HIS A 243 -26.78 3.06 -12.93
N SER A 244 -27.84 3.82 -13.21
CA SER A 244 -29.20 3.32 -13.14
C SER A 244 -29.41 2.24 -14.21
N ILE A 245 -29.94 1.08 -13.81
CA ILE A 245 -30.14 -0.10 -14.69
C ILE A 245 -31.62 -0.34 -14.91
N SER A 246 -32.35 -0.52 -13.81
CA SER A 246 -33.82 -0.69 -13.77
C SER A 246 -34.32 -0.40 -12.37
N PRO A 247 -35.59 -0.02 -12.19
CA PRO A 247 -36.08 0.39 -10.89
C PRO A 247 -35.91 -0.68 -9.81
N LEU A 248 -36.02 -1.96 -10.11
CA LEU A 248 -35.79 -3.05 -9.14
C LEU A 248 -34.34 -3.10 -8.68
N VAL A 249 -33.39 -3.00 -9.61
CA VAL A 249 -31.95 -3.00 -9.29
C VAL A 249 -31.55 -1.71 -8.58
N ASP A 250 -32.06 -0.59 -9.02
CA ASP A 250 -31.78 0.72 -8.45
C ASP A 250 -32.26 0.81 -6.99
N ILE A 251 -33.43 0.24 -6.69
CA ILE A 251 -33.96 0.15 -5.30
C ILE A 251 -33.02 -0.70 -4.42
N THR A 252 -32.58 -1.86 -4.90
CA THR A 252 -31.68 -2.71 -4.10
C THR A 252 -30.32 -2.05 -3.88
N ASN A 253 -29.78 -1.39 -4.89
CA ASN A 253 -28.54 -0.60 -4.77
C ASN A 253 -28.73 0.58 -3.81
N TYR A 254 -29.81 1.33 -3.94
CA TYR A 254 -30.11 2.44 -3.05
C TYR A 254 -30.14 2.01 -1.58
N ILE A 255 -30.88 0.96 -1.24
CA ILE A 255 -31.01 0.46 0.14
C ILE A 255 -29.66 -0.07 0.66
N ASN A 256 -28.87 -0.70 -0.20
CA ASN A 256 -27.54 -1.17 0.13
C ASN A 256 -26.63 -0.02 0.62
N TYR A 257 -26.69 1.13 -0.04
CA TYR A 257 -25.90 2.31 0.34
C TYR A 257 -26.60 3.18 1.40
N ASP A 258 -27.91 3.16 1.47
CA ASP A 258 -28.68 3.92 2.46
C ASP A 258 -28.55 3.33 3.87
N LEU A 259 -28.74 2.02 4.00
CA LEU A 259 -28.84 1.32 5.28
C LEU A 259 -27.72 0.31 5.57
N ALA A 260 -26.70 0.19 4.70
CA ALA A 260 -25.71 -0.90 4.73
C ALA A 260 -26.38 -2.29 4.67
N ARG A 261 -27.52 -2.40 3.95
CA ARG A 261 -28.33 -3.61 3.89
C ARG A 261 -28.42 -4.15 2.46
N PRO A 262 -27.57 -5.12 2.06
CA PRO A 262 -27.69 -5.74 0.75
C PRO A 262 -28.98 -6.54 0.61
N LEU A 263 -29.54 -6.51 -0.58
CA LEU A 263 -30.77 -7.19 -0.97
C LEU A 263 -30.55 -7.83 -2.34
N HIS A 264 -31.35 -8.87 -2.63
CA HIS A 264 -31.38 -9.45 -3.98
C HIS A 264 -32.81 -9.64 -4.46
N VAL A 265 -33.01 -9.51 -5.78
CA VAL A 265 -34.32 -9.70 -6.44
C VAL A 265 -34.18 -10.71 -7.55
N PHE A 266 -34.89 -11.81 -7.43
CA PHE A 266 -35.01 -12.83 -8.47
C PHE A 266 -36.24 -12.58 -9.36
N ASP A 267 -36.10 -12.88 -10.67
CA ASP A 267 -37.26 -13.03 -11.55
C ASP A 267 -37.99 -14.32 -11.16
N ALA A 268 -39.14 -14.16 -10.49
CA ALA A 268 -39.85 -15.30 -9.92
C ALA A 268 -40.47 -16.23 -10.98
N ASP A 269 -40.77 -15.72 -12.15
CA ASP A 269 -41.30 -16.53 -13.25
C ASP A 269 -40.23 -17.46 -13.87
N LYS A 270 -38.96 -17.14 -13.63
CA LYS A 270 -37.85 -17.98 -14.08
C LYS A 270 -37.42 -19.02 -13.03
N LEU A 271 -37.85 -18.89 -11.77
CA LEU A 271 -37.50 -19.84 -10.71
C LEU A 271 -38.18 -21.18 -10.93
N SER A 272 -37.46 -22.26 -10.67
CA SER A 272 -37.95 -23.63 -10.82
C SER A 272 -38.18 -24.26 -9.45
N GLY A 273 -39.45 -24.13 -8.93
CA GLY A 273 -39.86 -24.68 -7.63
C GLY A 273 -39.42 -23.83 -6.43
N ASP A 274 -39.27 -24.46 -5.27
CA ASP A 274 -38.98 -23.83 -4.00
C ASP A 274 -37.52 -23.38 -3.86
N ILE A 275 -37.26 -22.47 -2.96
CA ILE A 275 -35.92 -21.98 -2.65
C ILE A 275 -35.27 -22.82 -1.55
N VAL A 276 -34.05 -23.27 -1.78
CA VAL A 276 -33.20 -23.99 -0.80
C VAL A 276 -31.90 -23.25 -0.60
N VAL A 277 -31.66 -22.77 0.63
CA VAL A 277 -30.38 -22.21 1.04
C VAL A 277 -29.55 -23.32 1.66
N ARG A 278 -28.41 -23.63 1.04
CA ARG A 278 -27.54 -24.74 1.44
C ARG A 278 -26.08 -24.44 1.15
N MET A 279 -25.18 -25.27 1.67
CA MET A 279 -23.81 -25.26 1.19
C MET A 279 -23.75 -25.87 -0.22
N ALA A 280 -22.89 -25.34 -1.10
CA ALA A 280 -22.67 -25.88 -2.42
C ALA A 280 -22.02 -27.26 -2.36
N LYS A 281 -22.11 -28.01 -3.44
CA LYS A 281 -21.37 -29.27 -3.61
C LYS A 281 -20.04 -29.01 -4.30
N ASP A 282 -19.00 -29.76 -3.92
CA ASP A 282 -17.70 -29.63 -4.55
C ASP A 282 -17.81 -29.91 -6.07
N GLY A 283 -17.25 -29.01 -6.88
CA GLY A 283 -17.31 -29.05 -8.33
C GLY A 283 -18.63 -28.53 -8.95
N GLU A 284 -19.59 -28.05 -8.15
CA GLU A 284 -20.83 -27.47 -8.65
C GLU A 284 -20.56 -26.17 -9.44
N LYS A 285 -21.18 -26.00 -10.60
CA LYS A 285 -20.95 -24.86 -11.48
C LYS A 285 -22.01 -23.79 -11.32
N PHE A 286 -21.59 -22.54 -11.42
CA PHE A 286 -22.43 -21.37 -11.27
C PHE A 286 -22.01 -20.26 -12.26
N THR A 287 -22.95 -19.73 -13.04
CA THR A 287 -22.71 -18.56 -13.92
C THR A 287 -23.30 -17.32 -13.24
N ALA A 288 -22.45 -16.40 -12.85
CA ALA A 288 -22.80 -15.19 -12.13
C ALA A 288 -23.26 -14.04 -13.07
N LEU A 289 -23.82 -12.97 -12.49
CA LEU A 289 -24.26 -11.77 -13.21
C LEU A 289 -23.14 -11.08 -14.02
N ASN A 290 -21.88 -11.29 -13.67
CA ASN A 290 -20.73 -10.81 -14.43
C ASN A 290 -20.34 -11.71 -15.63
N GLU A 291 -21.23 -12.64 -16.01
CA GLU A 291 -21.10 -13.58 -17.13
C GLU A 291 -19.96 -14.60 -17.00
N LYS A 292 -19.31 -14.70 -15.83
CA LYS A 292 -18.25 -15.67 -15.57
C LYS A 292 -18.81 -16.95 -14.95
N GLU A 293 -18.28 -18.10 -15.39
CA GLU A 293 -18.54 -19.39 -14.77
C GLU A 293 -17.55 -19.63 -13.63
N TYR A 294 -18.07 -20.01 -12.47
CA TYR A 294 -17.32 -20.36 -11.27
C TYR A 294 -17.53 -21.82 -10.91
N VAL A 295 -16.48 -22.47 -10.44
CA VAL A 295 -16.55 -23.82 -9.86
C VAL A 295 -16.52 -23.69 -8.34
N LEU A 296 -17.58 -24.15 -7.71
CA LEU A 296 -17.80 -24.01 -6.28
C LEU A 296 -17.16 -25.16 -5.50
N ASN A 297 -16.87 -24.91 -4.23
CA ASN A 297 -16.50 -25.91 -3.25
C ASN A 297 -17.60 -26.07 -2.17
N ASP A 298 -17.45 -27.03 -1.28
CA ASP A 298 -18.37 -27.35 -0.20
C ASP A 298 -18.46 -26.27 0.91
N LYS A 299 -17.66 -25.21 0.82
CA LYS A 299 -17.67 -24.07 1.75
C LYS A 299 -18.45 -22.86 1.22
N ALA A 300 -18.87 -22.88 -0.02
CA ALA A 300 -19.64 -21.80 -0.62
C ALA A 300 -21.12 -21.90 -0.23
N LEU A 301 -21.67 -20.79 0.29
CA LEU A 301 -23.10 -20.68 0.59
C LEU A 301 -23.88 -20.39 -0.70
N ALA A 302 -24.82 -21.24 -1.02
CA ALA A 302 -25.60 -21.18 -2.25
C ALA A 302 -27.11 -21.05 -1.99
N ILE A 303 -27.76 -20.19 -2.76
CA ILE A 303 -29.21 -20.11 -2.83
C ILE A 303 -29.62 -20.83 -4.12
N CYS A 304 -30.41 -21.88 -3.98
CA CYS A 304 -30.72 -22.82 -5.02
C CYS A 304 -32.24 -22.90 -5.27
N ASP A 305 -32.60 -23.28 -6.47
CA ASP A 305 -33.91 -23.82 -6.85
C ASP A 305 -33.80 -25.30 -7.30
N ALA A 306 -34.83 -25.84 -7.93
CA ALA A 306 -34.78 -27.24 -8.42
C ALA A 306 -33.74 -27.49 -9.52
N GLU A 307 -33.31 -26.49 -10.24
CA GLU A 307 -32.28 -26.58 -11.31
C GLU A 307 -30.85 -26.47 -10.77
N GLY A 308 -30.64 -25.98 -9.54
CA GLY A 308 -29.31 -25.84 -8.93
C GLY A 308 -29.05 -24.47 -8.35
N VAL A 309 -27.79 -24.04 -8.33
CA VAL A 309 -27.35 -22.76 -7.73
C VAL A 309 -27.81 -21.59 -8.57
N GLN A 310 -28.56 -20.67 -7.95
CA GLN A 310 -29.09 -19.46 -8.58
C GLN A 310 -28.45 -18.18 -8.05
N CYS A 311 -27.81 -18.24 -6.86
CA CYS A 311 -27.11 -17.12 -6.28
C CYS A 311 -26.04 -17.62 -5.31
N LEU A 312 -24.88 -16.96 -5.26
CA LEU A 312 -23.91 -17.07 -4.17
C LEU A 312 -24.37 -16.13 -3.04
N GLY A 313 -24.86 -16.72 -1.95
CA GLY A 313 -25.43 -15.96 -0.83
C GLY A 313 -24.51 -14.87 -0.35
N GLY A 314 -24.98 -13.62 -0.29
CA GLY A 314 -24.23 -12.46 0.15
C GLY A 314 -23.06 -12.01 -0.77
N ILE A 315 -22.87 -12.63 -1.92
CA ILE A 315 -21.76 -12.30 -2.83
C ILE A 315 -22.27 -11.79 -4.18
N MET A 316 -22.95 -12.65 -4.96
CA MET A 316 -23.37 -12.29 -6.31
C MET A 316 -24.51 -13.18 -6.81
N GLY A 317 -25.52 -12.56 -7.42
CA GLY A 317 -26.63 -13.26 -8.08
C GLY A 317 -26.19 -13.98 -9.35
N GLY A 318 -27.01 -14.95 -9.79
CA GLY A 318 -26.84 -15.67 -11.05
C GLY A 318 -27.47 -14.98 -12.23
N LEU A 319 -26.89 -15.20 -13.40
CA LEU A 319 -27.35 -14.60 -14.65
C LEU A 319 -28.71 -15.14 -15.07
N ALA A 320 -28.96 -16.45 -14.93
CA ALA A 320 -30.14 -17.10 -15.46
C ALA A 320 -31.47 -16.63 -14.88
N LYS A 321 -31.49 -16.30 -13.58
CA LYS A 321 -32.69 -15.87 -12.83
C LYS A 321 -32.69 -14.36 -12.53
N GLY A 322 -31.79 -13.60 -13.15
CA GLY A 322 -31.75 -12.14 -13.03
C GLY A 322 -32.99 -11.47 -13.65
N CYS A 323 -33.37 -10.33 -13.06
CA CYS A 323 -34.49 -9.51 -13.55
C CYS A 323 -34.12 -8.86 -14.90
N SER A 324 -35.13 -8.72 -15.74
CA SER A 324 -35.07 -8.04 -17.04
C SER A 324 -36.18 -6.97 -17.11
N ALA A 325 -36.19 -6.18 -18.18
CA ALA A 325 -37.27 -5.20 -18.39
C ALA A 325 -38.66 -5.86 -18.47
N GLU A 326 -38.74 -7.12 -18.83
CA GLU A 326 -40.00 -7.89 -18.98
C GLU A 326 -40.42 -8.58 -17.68
N THR A 327 -39.63 -8.53 -16.63
CA THR A 327 -39.95 -9.15 -15.34
C THR A 327 -41.19 -8.51 -14.72
N SER A 328 -42.21 -9.33 -14.38
CA SER A 328 -43.46 -8.92 -13.79
C SER A 328 -43.75 -9.52 -12.40
N ASN A 329 -43.08 -10.62 -12.08
CA ASN A 329 -43.15 -11.23 -10.76
C ASN A 329 -41.77 -11.40 -10.18
N VAL A 330 -41.57 -11.02 -8.92
CA VAL A 330 -40.24 -11.06 -8.28
C VAL A 330 -40.31 -11.74 -6.91
N LEU A 331 -39.21 -12.35 -6.55
CA LEU A 331 -38.93 -12.79 -5.19
C LEU A 331 -37.84 -11.89 -4.61
N LEU A 332 -38.24 -11.05 -3.66
CA LEU A 332 -37.30 -10.19 -2.91
C LEU A 332 -36.67 -11.00 -1.78
N GLU A 333 -35.35 -11.08 -1.77
CA GLU A 333 -34.52 -11.68 -0.72
C GLU A 333 -33.93 -10.61 0.18
N CYS A 334 -33.98 -10.88 1.49
CA CYS A 334 -33.22 -10.14 2.48
C CYS A 334 -32.78 -11.12 3.58
N ALA A 335 -31.48 -11.42 3.64
CA ALA A 335 -30.95 -12.47 4.49
C ALA A 335 -29.81 -12.00 5.38
N LEU A 336 -29.46 -12.79 6.38
CA LEU A 336 -28.26 -12.65 7.19
C LEU A 336 -27.34 -13.84 6.90
N PHE A 337 -26.10 -13.56 6.60
CA PHE A 337 -25.07 -14.57 6.32
C PHE A 337 -23.90 -14.41 7.28
N LYS A 338 -23.26 -15.52 7.61
CA LYS A 338 -22.09 -15.56 8.47
C LYS A 338 -20.88 -14.90 7.78
N PRO A 339 -20.27 -13.85 8.36
CA PRO A 339 -19.21 -13.08 7.71
C PRO A 339 -18.03 -13.91 7.23
N GLU A 340 -17.57 -14.89 8.04
CA GLU A 340 -16.42 -15.72 7.69
C GLU A 340 -16.69 -16.61 6.48
N CYS A 341 -17.93 -17.12 6.33
CA CYS A 341 -18.32 -17.92 5.18
C CYS A 341 -18.25 -17.09 3.88
N ILE A 342 -18.79 -15.87 3.92
CA ILE A 342 -18.78 -14.95 2.78
C ILE A 342 -17.36 -14.52 2.42
N ALA A 343 -16.54 -14.17 3.42
CA ALA A 343 -15.15 -13.78 3.23
C ALA A 343 -14.31 -14.92 2.61
N CYS A 344 -14.45 -16.15 3.12
CA CYS A 344 -13.71 -17.31 2.60
C CYS A 344 -14.11 -17.64 1.16
N THR A 345 -15.41 -17.67 0.86
CA THR A 345 -15.93 -17.94 -0.48
C THR A 345 -15.50 -16.86 -1.49
N GLY A 346 -15.66 -15.60 -1.13
CA GLY A 346 -15.28 -14.48 -2.00
C GLY A 346 -13.79 -14.44 -2.32
N ARG A 347 -12.92 -14.72 -1.34
CA ARG A 347 -11.47 -14.85 -1.57
C ARG A 347 -11.12 -16.04 -2.47
N HIS A 348 -11.73 -17.20 -2.21
CA HIS A 348 -11.49 -18.40 -3.01
C HIS A 348 -11.85 -18.20 -4.48
N LEU A 349 -13.00 -17.58 -4.75
CA LEU A 349 -13.49 -17.33 -6.10
C LEU A 349 -12.97 -16.03 -6.72
N GLN A 350 -12.24 -15.21 -5.95
CA GLN A 350 -11.73 -13.88 -6.36
C GLN A 350 -12.85 -12.96 -6.87
N ILE A 351 -13.98 -12.93 -6.17
CA ILE A 351 -15.13 -12.08 -6.50
C ILE A 351 -15.17 -10.92 -5.52
N ASP A 352 -15.07 -9.71 -6.01
CA ASP A 352 -15.32 -8.49 -5.26
C ASP A 352 -16.69 -7.94 -5.65
N SER A 353 -17.51 -7.62 -4.64
CA SER A 353 -18.83 -7.00 -4.81
C SER A 353 -19.20 -6.16 -3.59
N ASP A 354 -20.06 -5.16 -3.78
CA ASP A 354 -20.58 -4.31 -2.69
C ASP A 354 -21.34 -5.11 -1.64
N SER A 355 -22.03 -6.16 -2.05
CA SER A 355 -22.72 -7.08 -1.17
C SER A 355 -21.73 -7.84 -0.28
N ARG A 356 -20.74 -8.50 -0.91
CA ARG A 356 -19.68 -9.20 -0.18
C ARG A 356 -18.97 -8.25 0.80
N TYR A 357 -18.61 -7.04 0.36
CA TYR A 357 -17.87 -6.06 1.16
C TYR A 357 -18.61 -5.72 2.48
N ARG A 358 -19.95 -5.74 2.47
CA ARG A 358 -20.75 -5.53 3.67
C ARG A 358 -20.91 -6.80 4.50
N TYR A 359 -21.32 -7.91 3.87
CA TYR A 359 -21.54 -9.16 4.60
C TYR A 359 -20.30 -9.73 5.27
N GLU A 360 -19.11 -9.63 4.63
CA GLU A 360 -17.88 -10.14 5.23
C GLU A 360 -17.39 -9.32 6.44
N ARG A 361 -17.96 -8.12 6.69
CA ARG A 361 -17.64 -7.27 7.82
C ARG A 361 -18.67 -7.37 8.93
N TRP A 362 -19.88 -7.08 8.65
CA TRP A 362 -21.06 -7.24 9.49
C TRP A 362 -22.26 -6.60 8.83
N VAL A 363 -23.41 -7.25 8.89
CA VAL A 363 -24.72 -6.68 8.55
C VAL A 363 -25.63 -6.82 9.76
N ASP A 364 -26.35 -5.76 10.12
CA ASP A 364 -27.22 -5.75 11.30
C ASP A 364 -28.23 -6.91 11.28
N PRO A 365 -28.16 -7.88 12.20
CA PRO A 365 -29.06 -9.02 12.25
C PRO A 365 -30.52 -8.66 12.44
N LYS A 366 -30.83 -7.49 13.01
CA LYS A 366 -32.21 -6.98 13.22
C LYS A 366 -32.75 -6.19 12.02
N SER A 367 -32.02 -6.15 10.91
CA SER A 367 -32.43 -5.37 9.73
C SER A 367 -33.07 -6.21 8.61
N ASN A 368 -33.28 -7.52 8.77
CA ASN A 368 -33.82 -8.37 7.70
C ASN A 368 -35.31 -8.05 7.41
N ILE A 369 -36.14 -8.07 8.43
CA ILE A 369 -37.58 -7.81 8.29
C ILE A 369 -37.83 -6.35 7.90
N SER A 370 -37.17 -5.42 8.60
CA SER A 370 -37.30 -3.99 8.32
C SER A 370 -36.77 -3.60 6.94
N GLY A 371 -35.64 -4.18 6.50
CA GLY A 371 -35.08 -3.99 5.15
C GLY A 371 -35.98 -4.55 4.06
N SER A 372 -36.57 -5.72 4.28
CA SER A 372 -37.56 -6.30 3.35
C SER A 372 -38.82 -5.43 3.26
N ASP A 373 -39.36 -4.91 4.39
CA ASP A 373 -40.49 -4.03 4.37
C ASP A 373 -40.20 -2.69 3.66
N TYR A 374 -39.01 -2.12 3.90
CA TYR A 374 -38.58 -0.88 3.25
C TYR A 374 -38.45 -1.05 1.73
N ALA A 375 -37.80 -2.11 1.28
CA ALA A 375 -37.66 -2.43 -0.14
C ALA A 375 -39.03 -2.71 -0.79
N THR A 376 -39.91 -3.45 -0.10
CA THR A 376 -41.27 -3.74 -0.60
C THR A 376 -42.06 -2.46 -0.80
N ALA A 377 -42.02 -1.57 0.17
CA ALA A 377 -42.73 -0.28 0.06
C ALA A 377 -42.21 0.55 -1.13
N MET A 378 -40.90 0.59 -1.36
CA MET A 378 -40.31 1.26 -2.53
C MET A 378 -40.72 0.60 -3.84
N ILE A 379 -40.65 -0.73 -3.93
CA ILE A 379 -41.04 -1.48 -5.14
C ILE A 379 -42.51 -1.18 -5.48
N LEU A 380 -43.44 -1.28 -4.49
CA LEU A 380 -44.83 -1.01 -4.75
C LEU A 380 -45.10 0.44 -5.13
N ASN A 381 -44.39 1.39 -4.58
CA ASN A 381 -44.53 2.81 -4.90
C ASN A 381 -44.02 3.17 -6.31
N ILE A 382 -42.91 2.54 -6.77
CA ILE A 382 -42.26 2.88 -8.03
C ILE A 382 -42.74 1.95 -9.15
N CYS A 383 -42.74 0.64 -8.91
CA CYS A 383 -43.07 -0.38 -9.89
C CYS A 383 -44.52 -0.86 -9.83
N GLY A 384 -45.26 -0.51 -8.78
CA GLY A 384 -46.60 -1.05 -8.53
C GLY A 384 -46.58 -2.51 -8.08
N GLY A 385 -47.70 -3.19 -8.25
CA GLY A 385 -47.81 -4.60 -7.93
C GLY A 385 -48.53 -4.91 -6.62
N GLU A 386 -48.46 -6.16 -6.20
CA GLU A 386 -49.05 -6.66 -4.96
C GLU A 386 -48.08 -7.56 -4.22
N ALA A 387 -47.88 -7.37 -2.93
CA ALA A 387 -46.98 -8.14 -2.10
C ALA A 387 -47.68 -9.31 -1.38
N SER A 388 -46.98 -10.43 -1.30
CA SER A 388 -47.36 -11.57 -0.47
C SER A 388 -47.08 -11.34 1.02
N GLU A 389 -47.49 -12.31 1.82
CA GLU A 389 -46.95 -12.48 3.17
C GLU A 389 -45.43 -12.59 3.13
N LEU A 390 -44.77 -12.04 4.17
CA LEU A 390 -43.33 -12.21 4.34
C LEU A 390 -43.03 -13.60 4.91
N THR A 391 -42.29 -14.40 4.16
CA THR A 391 -41.75 -15.66 4.68
C THR A 391 -40.48 -15.35 5.47
N VAL A 392 -40.42 -15.81 6.71
CA VAL A 392 -39.24 -15.69 7.57
C VAL A 392 -38.80 -17.09 7.99
N VAL A 393 -37.56 -17.45 7.68
CA VAL A 393 -36.94 -18.70 8.14
C VAL A 393 -35.74 -18.34 9.02
N GLY A 394 -35.70 -18.94 10.20
CA GLY A 394 -34.73 -18.57 11.24
C GLY A 394 -35.24 -17.47 12.17
N SER A 395 -34.35 -16.70 12.76
CA SER A 395 -34.68 -15.68 13.75
C SER A 395 -33.74 -14.48 13.67
N GLU A 396 -34.27 -13.28 13.87
CA GLU A 396 -33.50 -12.04 14.10
C GLU A 396 -32.96 -11.92 15.54
N GLU A 397 -33.15 -12.95 16.36
CA GLU A 397 -32.63 -12.98 17.73
C GLU A 397 -31.10 -13.03 17.69
N CYS A 398 -30.48 -11.94 18.07
CA CYS A 398 -29.07 -11.81 18.30
C CYS A 398 -28.83 -11.66 19.80
N LYS A 399 -27.91 -12.48 20.35
CA LYS A 399 -27.48 -12.25 21.74
C LYS A 399 -26.76 -10.91 21.79
N PRO A 400 -27.24 -9.95 22.60
CA PRO A 400 -26.52 -8.70 22.77
C PRO A 400 -25.09 -8.97 23.24
N GLN A 401 -24.12 -8.32 22.66
CA GLN A 401 -22.77 -8.35 23.15
C GLN A 401 -22.66 -7.43 24.36
N GLU A 402 -22.09 -7.94 25.45
CA GLU A 402 -21.88 -7.19 26.69
C GLU A 402 -20.39 -6.95 26.90
N ALA A 403 -20.02 -5.70 27.14
CA ALA A 403 -18.66 -5.32 27.48
C ALA A 403 -18.64 -4.45 28.74
N TYR A 404 -17.54 -4.48 29.47
CA TYR A 404 -17.40 -3.76 30.74
C TYR A 404 -16.21 -2.79 30.64
N LEU A 405 -16.45 -1.52 30.93
CA LEU A 405 -15.44 -0.45 30.96
C LEU A 405 -15.16 -0.02 32.41
N ARG A 406 -13.92 -0.08 32.82
CA ARG A 406 -13.43 0.55 34.04
C ARG A 406 -13.19 2.04 33.79
N PRO A 407 -13.77 2.98 34.50
CA PRO A 407 -13.58 4.42 34.22
C PRO A 407 -12.11 4.84 34.20
N GLU A 408 -11.30 4.30 35.13
CA GLU A 408 -9.87 4.57 35.22
C GLU A 408 -9.06 4.06 34.02
N ARG A 409 -9.65 3.21 33.18
CA ARG A 409 -8.98 2.66 32.01
C ARG A 409 -8.70 3.71 30.94
N LEU A 410 -9.57 4.70 30.80
CA LEU A 410 -9.39 5.82 29.87
C LEU A 410 -8.11 6.60 30.23
N GLU A 411 -7.91 6.95 31.52
CA GLU A 411 -6.71 7.64 31.95
C GLU A 411 -5.45 6.76 31.81
N THR A 412 -5.53 5.47 32.20
CA THR A 412 -4.35 4.59 32.19
C THR A 412 -3.93 4.12 30.81
N LEU A 413 -4.86 4.04 29.85
CA LEU A 413 -4.56 3.58 28.48
C LEU A 413 -4.22 4.74 27.55
N ILE A 414 -4.95 5.84 27.63
CA ILE A 414 -4.86 6.97 26.69
C ILE A 414 -4.43 8.29 27.33
N GLY A 415 -4.28 8.35 28.66
CA GLY A 415 -3.89 9.57 29.39
C GLY A 415 -5.00 10.62 29.52
N LEU A 416 -6.25 10.30 29.20
CA LEU A 416 -7.38 11.23 29.26
C LEU A 416 -8.35 10.80 30.37
N PRO A 417 -8.46 11.55 31.48
CA PRO A 417 -9.42 11.26 32.54
C PRO A 417 -10.85 11.63 32.08
N VAL A 418 -11.73 10.64 31.99
CA VAL A 418 -13.14 10.82 31.62
C VAL A 418 -14.02 10.20 32.70
N SER A 419 -15.02 10.95 33.17
CA SER A 419 -15.91 10.44 34.22
C SER A 419 -16.82 9.30 33.69
N ALA A 420 -17.30 8.47 34.59
CA ALA A 420 -18.22 7.39 34.24
C ALA A 420 -19.50 7.90 33.60
N GLU A 421 -20.05 9.01 34.15
CA GLU A 421 -21.28 9.64 33.65
C GLU A 421 -21.10 10.14 32.21
N LYS A 422 -19.94 10.76 31.90
CA LYS A 422 -19.64 11.26 30.54
C LYS A 422 -19.44 10.12 29.58
N SER A 423 -18.76 9.06 29.98
CA SER A 423 -18.57 7.85 29.17
C SER A 423 -19.92 7.18 28.86
N MET A 424 -20.80 7.04 29.85
CA MET A 424 -22.14 6.51 29.66
C MET A 424 -23.00 7.41 28.74
N GLU A 425 -22.93 8.74 28.89
CA GLU A 425 -23.61 9.68 27.98
C GLU A 425 -23.22 9.45 26.53
N ILE A 426 -21.92 9.34 26.26
CA ILE A 426 -21.38 9.12 24.92
C ILE A 426 -21.85 7.79 24.35
N LEU A 427 -21.65 6.70 25.11
CA LEU A 427 -22.07 5.37 24.69
C LEU A 427 -23.56 5.28 24.41
N ASN A 428 -24.41 5.88 25.26
CA ASN A 428 -25.86 5.93 25.05
C ASN A 428 -26.24 6.70 23.77
N LYS A 429 -25.54 7.80 23.43
CA LYS A 429 -25.76 8.51 22.15
C LYS A 429 -25.40 7.67 20.94
N LEU A 430 -24.42 6.75 21.07
CA LEU A 430 -24.04 5.79 20.02
C LEU A 430 -25.00 4.59 19.94
N GLY A 431 -26.00 4.50 20.86
CA GLY A 431 -27.01 3.47 20.86
C GLY A 431 -26.75 2.28 21.79
N PHE A 432 -25.70 2.36 22.63
CA PHE A 432 -25.47 1.36 23.68
C PHE A 432 -26.50 1.56 24.80
N GLU A 433 -26.83 0.47 25.49
CA GLU A 433 -27.56 0.53 26.75
C GLU A 433 -26.54 0.39 27.89
N THR A 434 -26.42 1.42 28.74
CA THR A 434 -25.37 1.43 29.78
C THR A 434 -25.93 1.42 31.19
N SER A 435 -25.25 0.73 32.11
CA SER A 435 -25.52 0.75 33.55
C SER A 435 -24.19 0.74 34.34
N LEU A 436 -24.22 1.26 35.56
CA LEU A 436 -23.07 1.18 36.46
C LEU A 436 -23.21 -0.03 37.41
N GLU A 437 -22.33 -1.02 37.25
CA GLU A 437 -22.37 -2.24 38.06
C GLU A 437 -20.98 -2.45 38.73
N ASN A 438 -20.94 -2.51 40.06
CA ASN A 438 -19.69 -2.75 40.85
C ASN A 438 -18.56 -1.80 40.46
N GLY A 439 -18.85 -0.51 40.20
CA GLY A 439 -17.83 0.48 39.80
C GLY A 439 -17.37 0.41 38.34
N LYS A 440 -17.92 -0.49 37.52
CA LYS A 440 -17.67 -0.61 36.10
C LYS A 440 -18.91 -0.21 35.31
N ILE A 441 -18.70 0.36 34.15
CA ILE A 441 -19.77 0.63 33.19
C ILE A 441 -20.00 -0.68 32.42
N LYS A 442 -21.17 -1.28 32.59
CA LYS A 442 -21.68 -2.31 31.71
C LYS A 442 -22.29 -1.64 30.49
N ALA A 443 -21.89 -2.04 29.30
CA ALA A 443 -22.42 -1.57 28.05
C ALA A 443 -22.95 -2.75 27.21
N ILE A 444 -24.20 -2.66 26.79
CA ILE A 444 -24.82 -3.61 25.87
C ILE A 444 -24.77 -2.99 24.48
N SER A 445 -24.10 -3.69 23.55
CA SER A 445 -23.88 -3.22 22.21
C SER A 445 -25.17 -3.23 21.38
N PRO A 446 -25.43 -2.20 20.57
CA PRO A 446 -26.52 -2.25 19.59
C PRO A 446 -26.25 -3.28 18.50
N SER A 447 -27.32 -3.83 17.88
CA SER A 447 -27.22 -4.95 16.92
C SER A 447 -26.39 -4.64 15.67
N TRP A 448 -26.27 -3.37 15.28
CA TRP A 448 -25.45 -2.95 14.13
C TRP A 448 -23.94 -2.89 14.42
N ARG A 449 -23.52 -3.03 15.69
CA ARG A 449 -22.11 -3.05 16.12
C ARG A 449 -21.69 -4.50 16.44
N GLY A 450 -21.13 -5.17 15.46
CA GLY A 450 -20.60 -6.53 15.61
C GLY A 450 -19.15 -6.60 16.05
N ASP A 451 -18.48 -5.47 16.20
CA ASP A 451 -17.07 -5.30 16.48
C ASP A 451 -16.74 -5.15 17.98
N ILE A 452 -17.74 -4.92 18.84
CA ILE A 452 -17.53 -4.65 20.27
C ILE A 452 -17.32 -5.96 21.03
N GLU A 453 -16.06 -6.30 21.33
CA GLU A 453 -15.70 -7.54 22.03
C GLU A 453 -15.23 -7.31 23.47
N GLY A 454 -14.75 -6.09 23.79
CA GLY A 454 -14.13 -5.86 25.09
C GLY A 454 -14.01 -4.41 25.54
N GLU A 455 -13.23 -4.21 26.59
CA GLU A 455 -13.02 -2.91 27.24
C GLU A 455 -12.36 -1.89 26.30
N HIS A 456 -11.44 -2.36 25.46
CA HIS A 456 -10.66 -1.50 24.55
C HIS A 456 -11.54 -0.88 23.46
N ASP A 457 -12.56 -1.60 22.98
CA ASP A 457 -13.53 -1.08 22.00
C ASP A 457 -14.38 0.03 22.61
N LEU A 458 -14.80 -0.13 23.87
CA LEU A 458 -15.52 0.92 24.60
C LEU A 458 -14.66 2.16 24.85
N VAL A 459 -13.33 1.97 25.09
CA VAL A 459 -12.38 3.08 25.19
C VAL A 459 -12.29 3.82 23.86
N GLU A 460 -12.18 3.10 22.74
CA GLU A 460 -12.16 3.68 21.39
C GLU A 460 -13.42 4.52 21.14
N GLU A 461 -14.61 3.97 21.43
CA GLU A 461 -15.87 4.67 21.23
C GLU A 461 -15.97 5.97 22.04
N VAL A 462 -15.52 5.96 23.27
CA VAL A 462 -15.54 7.17 24.12
C VAL A 462 -14.55 8.20 23.59
N VAL A 463 -13.32 7.78 23.28
CA VAL A 463 -12.25 8.70 22.92
C VAL A 463 -12.46 9.34 21.55
N ARG A 464 -12.91 8.56 20.56
CA ARG A 464 -13.18 9.11 19.22
C ARG A 464 -14.29 10.17 19.24
N MET A 465 -15.28 10.04 20.11
CA MET A 465 -16.36 11.04 20.26
C MET A 465 -15.90 12.31 20.99
N ILE A 466 -14.96 12.19 21.94
CA ILE A 466 -14.34 13.35 22.58
C ILE A 466 -13.43 14.07 21.58
N GLY A 467 -12.67 13.33 20.81
CA GLY A 467 -11.67 13.80 19.85
C GLY A 467 -10.25 13.42 20.27
N LEU A 468 -9.47 12.91 19.30
CA LEU A 468 -8.08 12.50 19.55
C LEU A 468 -7.17 13.66 19.87
N ASP A 469 -7.51 14.88 19.45
CA ASP A 469 -6.76 16.11 19.73
C ASP A 469 -6.80 16.52 21.22
N GLU A 470 -7.77 16.00 21.97
CA GLU A 470 -7.89 16.23 23.43
C GLU A 470 -6.90 15.36 24.23
N ILE A 471 -6.24 14.37 23.59
CA ILE A 471 -5.26 13.53 24.27
C ILE A 471 -3.98 14.34 24.49
N PRO A 472 -3.54 14.51 25.77
CA PRO A 472 -2.36 15.31 26.06
C PRO A 472 -1.09 14.67 25.52
N ALA A 473 -0.28 15.43 24.80
CA ALA A 473 1.04 14.99 24.40
C ALA A 473 1.98 14.96 25.61
N VAL A 474 2.33 13.77 26.08
CA VAL A 474 3.21 13.58 27.22
C VAL A 474 4.55 13.05 26.77
N SER A 475 5.64 13.78 27.06
CA SER A 475 6.99 13.33 26.76
C SER A 475 7.37 12.11 27.58
N LEU A 476 8.13 11.18 26.99
CA LEU A 476 8.69 10.05 27.73
C LEU A 476 9.62 10.58 28.85
N PRO A 477 9.54 10.02 30.08
CA PRO A 477 10.44 10.42 31.16
C PRO A 477 11.89 10.09 30.80
N HIS A 478 12.81 11.06 31.02
CA HIS A 478 14.23 10.91 30.67
C HIS A 478 14.95 9.80 31.44
N ASP A 479 14.52 9.48 32.66
CA ASP A 479 15.06 8.40 33.49
C ASP A 479 14.79 6.99 32.92
N LYS A 480 13.85 6.88 32.00
CA LYS A 480 13.49 5.60 31.32
C LYS A 480 14.12 5.44 29.94
N PHE A 481 14.86 6.43 29.45
CA PHE A 481 15.57 6.26 28.19
C PHE A 481 16.70 5.22 28.33
N PRO A 482 16.82 4.29 27.37
CA PRO A 482 17.97 3.39 27.35
C PRO A 482 19.26 4.20 27.20
N LYS A 483 20.30 3.86 27.97
CA LYS A 483 21.61 4.51 27.89
C LYS A 483 22.23 4.41 26.49
N GLU A 484 21.94 3.31 25.81
CA GLU A 484 22.35 3.05 24.44
C GLU A 484 21.10 3.05 23.54
N THR A 485 21.06 3.98 22.58
CA THR A 485 19.92 4.12 21.65
C THR A 485 19.96 3.12 20.50
N LEU A 486 21.16 2.63 20.16
CA LEU A 486 21.39 1.62 19.12
C LEU A 486 22.12 0.43 19.72
N SER A 487 21.70 -0.77 19.36
CA SER A 487 22.49 -1.97 19.66
C SER A 487 23.85 -1.92 18.95
N PRO A 488 24.88 -2.62 19.43
CA PRO A 488 26.18 -2.69 18.74
C PRO A 488 26.08 -3.13 17.28
N ALA A 489 25.16 -4.04 16.97
CA ALA A 489 24.91 -4.50 15.60
C ALA A 489 24.35 -3.39 14.71
N GLN A 490 23.33 -2.66 15.20
CA GLN A 490 22.75 -1.52 14.50
C GLN A 490 23.79 -0.40 14.28
N HIS A 491 24.58 -0.11 15.31
CA HIS A 491 25.67 0.88 15.22
C HIS A 491 26.72 0.47 14.16
N ASN A 492 27.12 -0.80 14.12
CA ASN A 492 28.05 -1.31 13.12
C ASN A 492 27.47 -1.17 11.71
N ALA A 493 26.19 -1.46 11.51
CA ALA A 493 25.55 -1.30 10.20
C ALA A 493 25.61 0.15 9.70
N VAL A 494 25.34 1.14 10.59
CA VAL A 494 25.42 2.57 10.25
C VAL A 494 26.87 2.98 9.89
N ILE A 495 27.84 2.57 10.70
CA ILE A 495 29.26 2.91 10.45
C ILE A 495 29.75 2.30 9.12
N VAL A 496 29.39 1.06 8.85
CA VAL A 496 29.76 0.37 7.59
C VAL A 496 29.18 1.07 6.37
N LYS A 497 27.93 1.56 6.46
CA LYS A 497 27.36 2.37 5.37
C LYS A 497 28.15 3.64 5.10
N HIS A 498 28.55 4.35 6.14
CA HIS A 498 29.39 5.57 6.01
C HIS A 498 30.77 5.23 5.44
N GLU A 499 31.39 4.13 5.87
CA GLU A 499 32.69 3.68 5.33
C GLU A 499 32.61 3.40 3.83
N LEU A 500 31.61 2.63 3.38
CA LEU A 500 31.46 2.29 1.96
C LEU A 500 31.13 3.52 1.10
N ALA A 501 30.28 4.42 1.61
CA ALA A 501 30.00 5.69 0.95
C ALA A 501 31.24 6.56 0.81
N SER A 502 32.11 6.64 1.85
CA SER A 502 33.36 7.38 1.81
C SER A 502 34.39 6.80 0.82
N ARG A 503 34.24 5.53 0.50
CA ARG A 503 35.05 4.82 -0.51
C ARG A 503 34.50 5.00 -1.94
N GLY A 504 33.55 5.93 -2.13
CA GLY A 504 32.97 6.29 -3.43
C GLY A 504 31.97 5.26 -3.98
N MET A 505 31.33 4.48 -3.12
CA MET A 505 30.22 3.59 -3.50
C MET A 505 28.88 4.27 -3.22
N TYR A 506 27.88 3.95 -4.04
CA TYR A 506 26.51 4.40 -3.85
C TYR A 506 25.69 3.33 -3.12
N GLU A 507 24.97 3.73 -2.08
CA GLU A 507 24.05 2.84 -1.37
C GLU A 507 22.84 2.52 -2.25
N THR A 508 22.45 1.26 -2.24
CA THR A 508 21.18 0.79 -2.81
C THR A 508 20.29 0.28 -1.69
N VAL A 509 18.99 0.41 -1.88
CA VAL A 509 17.99 -0.21 -1.02
C VAL A 509 17.10 -1.05 -1.94
N THR A 510 17.36 -2.35 -1.94
CA THR A 510 16.63 -3.29 -2.78
C THR A 510 15.65 -4.12 -1.96
N TRP A 511 14.74 -4.81 -2.63
CA TRP A 511 13.82 -5.71 -1.96
C TRP A 511 14.56 -6.86 -1.27
N SER A 512 14.02 -7.37 -0.17
CA SER A 512 14.49 -8.62 0.46
C SER A 512 14.15 -9.87 -0.37
N PHE A 513 13.61 -9.67 -1.55
CA PHE A 513 13.19 -10.68 -2.51
C PHE A 513 14.07 -10.63 -3.76
N ALA A 514 14.23 -11.78 -4.41
CA ALA A 514 15.00 -11.91 -5.64
C ALA A 514 14.29 -12.89 -6.59
N ASP A 515 14.70 -12.85 -7.85
CA ASP A 515 14.31 -13.83 -8.85
C ASP A 515 14.99 -15.18 -8.54
N SER A 516 14.18 -16.21 -8.32
CA SER A 516 14.65 -17.56 -7.99
C SER A 516 15.59 -18.17 -9.03
N ASP A 517 15.38 -17.84 -10.33
CA ASP A 517 16.25 -18.31 -11.42
C ASP A 517 17.65 -17.67 -11.37
N LEU A 518 17.77 -16.48 -10.79
CA LEU A 518 19.04 -15.77 -10.58
C LEU A 518 19.63 -16.04 -9.19
N ALA A 519 18.77 -16.10 -8.16
CA ALA A 519 19.19 -16.35 -6.77
C ALA A 519 19.80 -17.73 -6.55
N GLN A 520 19.44 -18.72 -7.37
CA GLN A 520 19.94 -20.10 -7.26
C GLN A 520 21.48 -20.22 -7.23
N TYR A 521 22.18 -19.33 -7.91
CA TYR A 521 23.65 -19.31 -7.94
C TYR A 521 24.26 -18.95 -6.57
N PHE A 522 23.49 -18.26 -5.70
CA PHE A 522 23.98 -17.66 -4.45
C PHE A 522 23.51 -18.38 -3.18
N ARG A 523 22.78 -19.48 -3.29
CA ARG A 523 22.20 -20.21 -2.13
C ARG A 523 23.23 -20.85 -1.20
N LYS A 524 24.46 -20.97 -1.59
CA LYS A 524 25.57 -21.57 -0.78
C LYS A 524 25.22 -22.98 -0.25
N GLY A 525 24.36 -23.73 -0.94
CA GLY A 525 23.91 -25.07 -0.54
C GLY A 525 22.62 -25.10 0.28
N HIS A 526 22.02 -23.95 0.58
CA HIS A 526 20.72 -23.87 1.26
C HIS A 526 19.55 -24.07 0.28
N GLU A 527 18.42 -24.52 0.80
CA GLU A 527 17.17 -24.64 0.04
C GLU A 527 16.58 -23.26 -0.30
N ALA A 528 15.85 -23.19 -1.41
CA ALA A 528 15.14 -21.99 -1.80
C ALA A 528 13.98 -21.66 -0.82
N ILE A 529 13.86 -20.41 -0.42
CA ILE A 529 12.75 -19.92 0.41
C ILE A 529 11.77 -19.20 -0.52
N ILE A 530 10.88 -19.99 -1.14
CA ILE A 530 9.90 -19.51 -2.10
C ILE A 530 8.70 -18.89 -1.38
N LEU A 531 8.24 -17.74 -1.89
CA LEU A 531 7.06 -17.04 -1.40
C LEU A 531 5.79 -17.69 -1.98
N ALA A 532 4.77 -17.87 -1.15
CA ALA A 532 3.49 -18.45 -1.58
C ALA A 532 2.71 -17.50 -2.50
N ASN A 533 2.82 -16.20 -2.28
CA ASN A 533 2.11 -15.14 -3.00
C ASN A 533 3.03 -13.95 -3.30
N PRO A 534 4.00 -14.11 -4.22
CA PRO A 534 4.94 -13.04 -4.53
C PRO A 534 4.23 -11.84 -5.18
N ILE A 535 4.72 -10.64 -4.88
CA ILE A 535 4.19 -9.39 -5.45
C ILE A 535 4.42 -9.29 -6.97
N ALA A 536 5.50 -9.92 -7.46
CA ALA A 536 5.82 -10.06 -8.87
C ALA A 536 6.55 -11.39 -9.11
N LYS A 537 6.48 -11.91 -10.34
CA LYS A 537 7.10 -13.18 -10.71
C LYS A 537 8.61 -13.20 -10.43
N GLU A 538 9.27 -12.06 -10.62
CA GLU A 538 10.71 -11.88 -10.46
C GLU A 538 11.13 -11.61 -9.00
N LEU A 539 10.18 -11.57 -8.07
CA LEU A 539 10.40 -11.35 -6.64
C LEU A 539 9.82 -12.51 -5.83
N ASN A 540 10.13 -13.74 -6.20
CA ASN A 540 9.48 -14.96 -5.73
C ASN A 540 10.27 -15.76 -4.70
N GLU A 541 11.51 -15.36 -4.35
CA GLU A 541 12.36 -16.02 -3.37
C GLU A 541 12.93 -15.01 -2.37
N MET A 542 13.00 -15.35 -1.09
CA MET A 542 13.79 -14.60 -0.12
C MET A 542 15.26 -14.65 -0.52
N ARG A 543 15.91 -13.48 -0.64
CA ARG A 543 17.30 -13.39 -1.17
C ARG A 543 18.31 -14.14 -0.31
N PRO A 544 19.03 -15.15 -0.85
CA PRO A 544 20.09 -15.86 -0.13
C PRO A 544 21.38 -15.05 0.00
N SER A 545 21.50 -13.97 -0.74
CA SER A 545 22.57 -12.98 -0.78
C SER A 545 22.04 -11.66 -1.32
N ILE A 546 22.70 -10.55 -1.02
CA ILE A 546 22.38 -9.23 -1.60
C ILE A 546 22.90 -9.13 -3.05
N LEU A 547 23.87 -9.92 -3.42
CA LEU A 547 24.53 -9.84 -4.73
C LEU A 547 23.59 -9.99 -5.94
N PRO A 548 22.57 -10.87 -5.97
CA PRO A 548 21.62 -10.93 -7.08
C PRO A 548 20.97 -9.59 -7.39
N ASN A 549 20.53 -8.89 -6.35
CA ASN A 549 19.88 -7.59 -6.47
C ASN A 549 20.87 -6.51 -6.96
N LEU A 550 22.10 -6.51 -6.42
CA LEU A 550 23.17 -5.60 -6.87
C LEU A 550 23.56 -5.85 -8.32
N LEU A 551 23.67 -7.11 -8.76
CA LEU A 551 23.99 -7.45 -10.15
C LEU A 551 22.85 -7.02 -11.10
N THR A 552 21.60 -7.17 -10.69
CA THR A 552 20.46 -6.64 -11.44
C THR A 552 20.53 -5.11 -11.55
N ALA A 553 20.91 -4.42 -10.49
CA ALA A 553 21.12 -2.97 -10.51
C ALA A 553 22.29 -2.59 -11.42
N VAL A 554 23.41 -3.33 -11.42
CA VAL A 554 24.55 -3.15 -12.36
C VAL A 554 24.07 -3.27 -13.80
N LYS A 555 23.35 -4.35 -14.15
CA LYS A 555 22.79 -4.55 -15.49
C LYS A 555 21.97 -3.34 -15.94
N ASN A 556 21.05 -2.89 -15.08
CA ASN A 556 20.17 -1.77 -15.38
C ASN A 556 20.92 -0.45 -15.57
N ASN A 557 21.97 -0.20 -14.80
CA ASN A 557 22.81 0.98 -14.96
C ASN A 557 23.64 0.94 -16.25
N ILE A 558 24.24 -0.21 -16.57
CA ILE A 558 24.98 -0.40 -17.83
C ILE A 558 24.05 -0.19 -19.05
N ALA A 559 22.81 -0.72 -19.00
CA ALA A 559 21.83 -0.55 -20.07
C ALA A 559 21.43 0.93 -20.27
N ARG A 560 21.58 1.78 -19.25
CA ARG A 560 21.36 3.23 -19.30
C ARG A 560 22.62 4.03 -19.68
N GLY A 561 23.72 3.34 -20.02
CA GLY A 561 24.97 3.98 -20.46
C GLY A 561 25.98 4.30 -19.35
N TYR A 562 25.74 3.90 -18.10
CA TYR A 562 26.70 4.06 -17.00
C TYR A 562 27.70 2.90 -17.01
N ALA A 563 28.88 3.12 -17.56
CA ALA A 563 29.90 2.07 -17.68
C ALA A 563 30.64 1.79 -16.36
N ASN A 564 30.79 2.78 -15.50
CA ASN A 564 31.47 2.68 -14.21
C ASN A 564 30.44 2.67 -13.10
N VAL A 565 30.25 1.54 -12.44
CA VAL A 565 29.23 1.34 -11.42
C VAL A 565 29.87 0.81 -10.15
N SER A 566 29.61 1.46 -9.01
CA SER A 566 30.07 1.06 -7.68
C SER A 566 28.92 1.16 -6.70
N LEU A 567 28.31 0.02 -6.37
CA LEU A 567 27.08 -0.06 -5.55
C LEU A 567 27.32 -0.93 -4.32
N PHE A 568 26.66 -0.61 -3.24
CA PHE A 568 26.63 -1.43 -2.03
C PHE A 568 25.26 -1.42 -1.38
N GLU A 569 25.02 -2.42 -0.54
CA GLU A 569 23.85 -2.50 0.34
C GLU A 569 24.26 -3.17 1.66
N VAL A 570 23.65 -2.70 2.75
CA VAL A 570 23.74 -3.33 4.08
C VAL A 570 22.34 -3.76 4.48
N GLY A 571 22.13 -5.07 4.57
CA GLY A 571 20.81 -5.64 4.81
C GLY A 571 20.85 -7.13 5.14
N PRO A 572 19.67 -7.74 5.36
CA PRO A 572 19.59 -9.16 5.68
C PRO A 572 19.75 -10.06 4.46
N GLU A 573 20.34 -11.24 4.69
CA GLU A 573 20.40 -12.41 3.81
C GLU A 573 19.72 -13.59 4.53
N PHE A 574 18.97 -14.42 3.78
CA PHE A 574 18.11 -15.46 4.37
C PHE A 574 18.57 -16.85 3.94
N TYR A 575 18.68 -17.78 4.90
CA TYR A 575 19.09 -19.16 4.66
C TYR A 575 18.16 -20.19 5.30
N GLY A 576 17.07 -19.76 5.89
CA GLY A 576 16.01 -20.58 6.46
C GLY A 576 14.73 -19.80 6.71
N ARG A 577 13.71 -20.49 7.24
CA ARG A 577 12.36 -19.92 7.43
C ARG A 577 12.13 -19.30 8.81
N ASN A 578 13.09 -19.47 9.73
CA ASN A 578 12.98 -18.93 11.07
C ASN A 578 13.71 -17.60 11.21
N PRO A 579 13.32 -16.71 12.14
CA PRO A 579 13.97 -15.41 12.36
C PRO A 579 15.48 -15.49 12.66
N GLN A 580 15.96 -16.62 13.21
CA GLN A 580 17.38 -16.86 13.51
C GLN A 580 18.18 -17.37 12.31
N GLU A 581 17.52 -17.73 11.21
CA GLU A 581 18.13 -18.25 9.99
C GLU A 581 18.33 -17.15 8.96
N GLN A 582 18.86 -16.03 9.42
CA GLN A 582 19.25 -14.87 8.60
C GLN A 582 20.53 -14.24 9.16
N ASN A 583 21.26 -13.54 8.32
CA ASN A 583 22.43 -12.76 8.70
C ASN A 583 22.29 -11.33 8.21
N MET A 584 22.78 -10.37 8.97
CA MET A 584 23.05 -9.03 8.48
C MET A 584 24.35 -9.04 7.72
N ALA A 585 24.33 -8.64 6.46
CA ALA A 585 25.49 -8.59 5.58
C ALA A 585 25.70 -7.19 4.99
N ALA A 586 26.95 -6.88 4.67
CA ALA A 586 27.34 -5.75 3.85
C ALA A 586 27.94 -6.27 2.55
N SER A 587 27.27 -6.03 1.43
CA SER A 587 27.71 -6.51 0.13
C SER A 587 27.90 -5.36 -0.85
N GLY A 588 28.86 -5.48 -1.74
CA GLY A 588 29.10 -4.46 -2.75
C GLY A 588 29.69 -5.02 -4.03
N VAL A 589 29.46 -4.27 -5.10
CA VAL A 589 29.93 -4.58 -6.46
C VAL A 589 30.61 -3.37 -7.09
N ARG A 590 31.66 -3.62 -7.87
CA ARG A 590 32.29 -2.61 -8.70
C ARG A 590 32.48 -3.16 -10.11
N CYS A 591 32.24 -2.33 -11.13
CA CYS A 591 32.56 -2.66 -12.52
C CYS A 591 33.02 -1.40 -13.26
N GLY A 592 33.70 -1.61 -14.37
CA GLY A 592 34.30 -0.55 -15.17
C GLY A 592 35.65 -0.10 -14.61
N GLN A 593 35.95 1.17 -14.67
CA GLN A 593 37.24 1.74 -14.36
C GLN A 593 37.24 2.50 -13.03
N THR A 594 38.42 2.53 -12.36
CA THR A 594 38.62 3.14 -11.04
C THR A 594 38.43 4.65 -11.03
N SER A 595 38.65 5.31 -12.18
CA SER A 595 38.40 6.74 -12.34
C SER A 595 37.91 7.07 -13.76
N LYS A 596 37.35 8.24 -13.97
CA LYS A 596 37.15 8.76 -15.32
C LYS A 596 38.50 9.08 -15.94
N LYS A 597 38.64 8.90 -17.26
CA LYS A 597 39.87 9.23 -17.99
C LYS A 597 40.21 10.70 -17.80
N ASP A 598 41.33 10.98 -17.19
CA ASP A 598 41.91 12.32 -17.07
C ASP A 598 43.42 12.27 -17.38
N TRP A 599 44.06 13.44 -17.39
CA TRP A 599 45.48 13.59 -17.75
C TRP A 599 46.41 13.43 -16.55
N THR A 600 45.89 13.36 -15.32
CA THR A 600 46.71 13.31 -14.10
C THR A 600 46.79 11.92 -13.48
N HIS A 601 45.85 11.01 -13.75
CA HIS A 601 45.78 9.71 -13.12
C HIS A 601 45.80 8.57 -14.13
N SER A 602 46.53 7.50 -13.80
CA SER A 602 46.46 6.25 -14.53
C SER A 602 45.15 5.54 -14.23
N ASN A 603 44.40 5.32 -15.28
CA ASN A 603 43.12 4.62 -15.18
C ASN A 603 43.33 3.11 -15.34
N ARG A 604 42.69 2.29 -14.51
CA ARG A 604 42.68 0.84 -14.59
C ARG A 604 41.29 0.28 -14.33
N ASP A 605 41.03 -0.92 -14.78
CA ASP A 605 39.82 -1.64 -14.41
C ASP A 605 39.86 -2.04 -12.94
N TYR A 606 38.65 -2.11 -12.33
CA TYR A 606 38.50 -2.71 -11.01
C TYR A 606 38.94 -4.18 -11.04
N ASP A 607 39.62 -4.64 -9.98
CA ASP A 607 40.10 -6.00 -9.85
C ASP A 607 39.77 -6.62 -8.47
N VAL A 608 40.21 -7.85 -8.25
CA VAL A 608 40.01 -8.60 -7.03
C VAL A 608 40.54 -7.89 -5.76
N PHE A 609 41.59 -7.08 -5.91
CA PHE A 609 42.18 -6.38 -4.77
C PHE A 609 41.33 -5.17 -4.32
N ASP A 610 40.57 -4.55 -5.23
CA ASP A 610 39.61 -3.53 -4.87
C ASP A 610 38.49 -4.11 -4.00
N ALA A 611 37.90 -5.25 -4.40
CA ALA A 611 36.89 -5.96 -3.61
C ALA A 611 37.44 -6.42 -2.25
N LYS A 612 38.67 -6.90 -2.20
CA LYS A 612 39.37 -7.25 -0.96
C LYS A 612 39.52 -6.03 -0.04
N ALA A 613 39.96 -4.90 -0.60
CA ALA A 613 40.13 -3.65 0.16
C ALA A 613 38.83 -3.14 0.75
N ASP A 614 37.73 -3.23 -0.02
CA ASP A 614 36.39 -2.88 0.48
C ASP A 614 35.93 -3.81 1.61
N ALA A 615 36.12 -5.13 1.46
CA ALA A 615 35.80 -6.11 2.50
C ALA A 615 36.58 -5.86 3.81
N LEU A 616 37.89 -5.59 3.69
CA LEU A 616 38.75 -5.26 4.84
C LEU A 616 38.34 -3.95 5.53
N ALA A 617 37.98 -2.94 4.73
CA ALA A 617 37.47 -1.66 5.26
C ALA A 617 36.19 -1.83 6.06
N VAL A 618 35.24 -2.65 5.56
CA VAL A 618 34.01 -2.99 6.30
C VAL A 618 34.35 -3.68 7.63
N ILE A 619 35.23 -4.69 7.62
CA ILE A 619 35.62 -5.40 8.84
C ILE A 619 36.29 -4.45 9.84
N ALA A 620 37.14 -3.55 9.37
CA ALA A 620 37.81 -2.54 10.19
C ALA A 620 36.82 -1.55 10.79
N ALA A 621 35.90 -1.04 9.99
CA ALA A 621 34.83 -0.12 10.42
C ALA A 621 33.95 -0.76 11.52
N ALA A 622 33.60 -2.04 11.36
CA ALA A 622 32.86 -2.83 12.34
C ALA A 622 33.73 -3.26 13.55
N LYS A 623 34.94 -2.72 13.69
CA LYS A 623 35.90 -3.04 14.75
C LYS A 623 36.34 -4.51 14.81
N GLY A 624 36.26 -5.22 13.69
CA GLY A 624 36.71 -6.59 13.53
C GLY A 624 38.24 -6.71 13.41
N PRO A 625 38.75 -7.96 13.33
CA PRO A 625 40.18 -8.26 13.18
C PRO A 625 40.66 -8.04 11.73
N PHE A 626 40.97 -6.82 11.36
CA PHE A 626 41.32 -6.43 9.99
C PHE A 626 42.82 -6.51 9.69
N GLU A 627 43.70 -6.46 10.72
CA GLU A 627 45.15 -6.40 10.54
C GLU A 627 45.74 -7.72 9.98
N ASN A 628 45.18 -8.85 10.39
CA ASN A 628 45.67 -10.19 10.01
C ASN A 628 44.52 -11.22 9.85
N PRO A 629 43.50 -10.99 9.00
CA PRO A 629 42.54 -12.04 8.69
C PRO A 629 43.24 -13.14 7.90
N GLN A 630 42.90 -14.40 8.23
CA GLN A 630 43.35 -15.51 7.44
C GLN A 630 42.67 -15.48 6.06
N ILE A 631 43.46 -15.65 4.97
CA ILE A 631 42.90 -15.72 3.61
C ILE A 631 42.99 -17.17 3.15
N THR A 632 41.85 -17.69 2.66
CA THR A 632 41.75 -19.03 2.06
C THR A 632 41.14 -18.90 0.65
N LEU A 633 41.38 -19.92 -0.22
CA LEU A 633 40.95 -19.90 -1.63
C LEU A 633 39.65 -20.69 -1.86
N ASP A 634 38.80 -20.76 -0.86
CA ASP A 634 37.55 -21.53 -0.83
C ASP A 634 36.30 -20.64 -0.92
N ALA A 635 36.35 -19.59 -1.74
CA ALA A 635 35.20 -18.75 -1.99
C ALA A 635 34.06 -19.55 -2.67
N PRO A 636 32.77 -19.15 -2.47
CA PRO A 636 31.65 -19.80 -3.12
C PRO A 636 31.74 -19.84 -4.64
N SER A 637 31.09 -20.82 -5.28
CA SER A 637 31.20 -21.11 -6.71
C SER A 637 30.71 -20.00 -7.66
N TYR A 638 29.98 -19.02 -7.16
CA TYR A 638 29.58 -17.84 -7.92
C TYR A 638 30.71 -16.80 -8.05
N TYR A 639 31.83 -16.99 -7.36
CA TYR A 639 33.06 -16.26 -7.60
C TYR A 639 33.97 -17.03 -8.55
N HIS A 640 34.85 -16.31 -9.23
CA HIS A 640 35.89 -16.89 -10.11
C HIS A 640 36.92 -17.70 -9.30
N PRO A 641 37.17 -18.98 -9.59
CA PRO A 641 37.99 -19.85 -8.74
C PRO A 641 39.44 -19.40 -8.55
N GLY A 642 40.02 -18.71 -9.55
CA GLY A 642 41.41 -18.22 -9.48
C GLY A 642 41.54 -16.75 -9.10
N ARG A 643 40.42 -16.02 -8.91
CA ARG A 643 40.44 -14.57 -8.61
C ARG A 643 39.41 -14.25 -7.52
N SER A 644 39.45 -15.00 -6.43
CA SER A 644 38.58 -14.83 -5.26
C SER A 644 39.25 -15.34 -4.00
N GLY A 645 38.67 -15.02 -2.85
CA GLY A 645 39.16 -15.50 -1.58
C GLY A 645 38.13 -15.32 -0.49
N THR A 646 38.38 -15.98 0.65
CA THR A 646 37.57 -15.90 1.86
C THR A 646 38.43 -15.32 2.99
N LEU A 647 37.89 -14.32 3.69
CA LEU A 647 38.49 -13.76 4.90
C LEU A 647 37.94 -14.50 6.12
N ARG A 648 38.82 -15.03 6.97
CA ARG A 648 38.43 -15.86 8.12
C ARG A 648 39.09 -15.43 9.43
N LEU A 649 38.42 -15.77 10.52
CA LEU A 649 38.96 -15.80 11.87
C LEU A 649 38.86 -17.24 12.41
N GLY A 650 39.94 -18.02 12.23
CA GLY A 650 39.90 -19.46 12.46
C GLY A 650 38.91 -20.17 11.54
N LYS A 651 37.88 -20.83 12.12
CA LYS A 651 36.81 -21.50 11.36
C LYS A 651 35.71 -20.54 10.89
N ASN A 652 35.65 -19.35 11.50
CA ASN A 652 34.57 -18.39 11.23
C ASN A 652 34.84 -17.61 9.96
N VAL A 653 33.90 -17.63 9.02
CA VAL A 653 33.96 -16.83 7.77
C VAL A 653 33.49 -15.42 8.10
N LEU A 654 34.35 -14.43 7.83
CA LEU A 654 34.03 -13.02 7.98
C LEU A 654 33.52 -12.40 6.66
N ALA A 655 34.15 -12.76 5.53
CA ALA A 655 33.78 -12.21 4.23
C ALA A 655 34.22 -13.11 3.07
N TYR A 656 33.54 -12.94 1.94
CA TYR A 656 33.96 -13.40 0.61
C TYR A 656 34.27 -12.19 -0.25
N PHE A 657 35.23 -12.34 -1.17
CA PHE A 657 35.57 -11.29 -2.15
C PHE A 657 36.13 -11.90 -3.42
N GLY A 658 35.96 -11.21 -4.54
CA GLY A 658 36.53 -11.67 -5.81
C GLY A 658 35.83 -11.15 -7.05
N GLU A 659 36.26 -11.65 -8.21
CA GLU A 659 35.49 -11.48 -9.44
C GLU A 659 34.29 -12.42 -9.47
N ILE A 660 33.14 -11.94 -9.94
CA ILE A 660 31.99 -12.80 -10.17
C ILE A 660 32.28 -13.75 -11.34
N HIS A 661 31.87 -15.01 -11.19
CA HIS A 661 32.10 -16.05 -12.20
C HIS A 661 31.46 -15.67 -13.55
N PRO A 662 32.14 -15.82 -14.70
CA PRO A 662 31.63 -15.45 -16.02
C PRO A 662 30.27 -16.12 -16.36
N ALA A 663 30.04 -17.37 -15.93
CA ALA A 663 28.77 -18.06 -16.13
C ALA A 663 27.62 -17.37 -15.39
N VAL A 664 27.87 -16.84 -14.18
CA VAL A 664 26.90 -16.07 -13.41
C VAL A 664 26.62 -14.73 -14.10
N LEU A 665 27.68 -14.00 -14.51
CA LEU A 665 27.50 -12.74 -15.26
C LEU A 665 26.68 -12.93 -16.53
N LYS A 666 26.90 -14.06 -17.24
CA LYS A 666 26.10 -14.41 -18.43
C LYS A 666 24.63 -14.63 -18.10
N ALA A 667 24.31 -15.27 -16.97
CA ALA A 667 22.91 -15.45 -16.52
C ALA A 667 22.21 -14.11 -16.24
N PHE A 668 22.95 -13.10 -15.75
CA PHE A 668 22.45 -11.73 -15.55
C PHE A 668 22.52 -10.86 -16.82
N ASP A 669 22.98 -11.39 -17.96
CA ASP A 669 23.25 -10.62 -19.20
C ASP A 669 24.23 -9.43 -18.99
N ILE A 670 25.25 -9.64 -18.16
CA ILE A 670 26.34 -8.68 -17.91
C ILE A 670 27.57 -9.11 -18.70
N LYS A 671 28.06 -8.25 -19.59
CA LYS A 671 29.20 -8.53 -20.50
C LYS A 671 30.52 -8.00 -19.97
N THR A 672 30.53 -7.19 -18.93
CA THR A 672 31.69 -6.62 -18.31
C THR A 672 32.12 -7.39 -17.07
N ARG A 673 33.40 -7.29 -16.70
CA ARG A 673 33.89 -7.82 -15.42
C ARG A 673 33.25 -7.10 -14.26
N VAL A 674 32.82 -7.84 -13.25
CA VAL A 674 32.30 -7.33 -11.98
C VAL A 674 33.10 -7.96 -10.85
N VAL A 675 33.61 -7.13 -9.94
CA VAL A 675 34.19 -7.58 -8.68
C VAL A 675 33.23 -7.31 -7.56
N ALA A 676 33.18 -8.19 -6.56
CA ALA A 676 32.22 -8.14 -5.48
C ALA A 676 32.83 -8.56 -4.15
N PHE A 677 32.19 -8.12 -3.08
CA PHE A 677 32.44 -8.61 -1.73
C PHE A 677 31.13 -8.82 -0.99
N GLU A 678 31.16 -9.73 0.00
CA GLU A 678 30.10 -9.97 0.98
C GLU A 678 30.75 -10.09 2.36
N VAL A 679 30.43 -9.21 3.28
CA VAL A 679 30.88 -9.28 4.68
C VAL A 679 29.70 -9.64 5.57
N ILE A 680 29.81 -10.76 6.29
CA ILE A 680 28.78 -11.22 7.23
C ILE A 680 29.01 -10.48 8.56
N LEU A 681 28.23 -9.41 8.79
CA LEU A 681 28.41 -8.52 9.94
C LEU A 681 28.19 -9.25 11.25
N ASP A 682 27.25 -10.18 11.30
CA ASP A 682 26.95 -10.97 12.49
C ASP A 682 28.09 -11.95 12.89
N ASN A 683 28.97 -12.26 11.96
CA ASN A 683 30.14 -13.09 12.21
C ASN A 683 31.36 -12.29 12.73
N ILE A 684 31.28 -10.94 12.71
CA ILE A 684 32.35 -10.11 13.24
C ILE A 684 32.26 -10.10 14.77
N PRO A 685 33.31 -10.55 15.48
CA PRO A 685 33.25 -10.59 16.94
C PRO A 685 33.18 -9.17 17.53
N LEU A 686 32.20 -8.94 18.38
CA LEU A 686 32.11 -7.68 19.12
C LEU A 686 33.25 -7.54 20.10
N PRO A 687 33.78 -6.32 20.33
CA PRO A 687 34.82 -6.08 21.34
C PRO A 687 34.33 -6.56 22.72
N ARG A 688 35.15 -7.33 23.42
CA ARG A 688 34.83 -7.84 24.75
C ARG A 688 34.66 -6.73 25.80
N ASN A 689 35.14 -5.54 25.55
CA ASN A 689 35.02 -4.40 26.45
C ASN A 689 34.30 -3.25 25.74
N THR A 690 33.05 -3.00 26.12
CA THR A 690 32.20 -1.94 25.59
C THR A 690 32.51 -0.56 26.16
N GLN A 691 33.26 -0.50 27.28
CA GLN A 691 33.70 0.75 27.93
C GLN A 691 34.98 1.30 27.26
N GLY A 692 34.93 1.66 26.01
CA GLY A 692 35.97 2.36 25.27
C GLY A 692 37.42 1.96 25.59
N LYS A 693 38.08 1.19 24.74
CA LYS A 693 39.51 0.98 24.90
C LYS A 693 40.21 2.32 24.66
N ALA A 694 40.85 2.86 25.67
CA ALA A 694 41.87 3.88 25.45
C ALA A 694 42.87 3.32 24.41
N ARG A 695 43.09 4.05 23.33
CA ARG A 695 44.13 3.67 22.36
C ARG A 695 45.44 3.61 23.13
N LYS A 696 46.24 2.60 22.86
CA LYS A 696 47.62 2.57 23.43
C LYS A 696 48.31 3.90 23.12
N LYS A 697 49.04 4.40 24.07
CA LYS A 697 49.87 5.60 23.85
C LYS A 697 50.77 5.33 22.62
N LEU A 698 50.75 6.26 21.70
CA LEU A 698 51.65 6.18 20.55
C LEU A 698 53.10 6.37 21.07
N GLU A 699 53.90 5.36 20.91
CA GLU A 699 55.33 5.38 21.22
C GLU A 699 56.12 5.52 19.91
N LEU A 700 56.53 6.74 19.62
CA LEU A 700 57.37 7.01 18.47
C LEU A 700 58.83 6.78 18.83
N SER A 701 59.53 6.01 18.02
CA SER A 701 60.96 5.92 18.12
C SER A 701 61.61 7.26 17.74
N GLN A 702 62.65 7.65 18.45
CA GLN A 702 63.45 8.83 18.12
C GLN A 702 64.48 8.58 16.98
N PHE A 703 64.60 7.34 16.57
CA PHE A 703 65.57 6.92 15.55
C PHE A 703 64.91 6.76 14.17
N GLN A 704 65.65 7.05 13.11
CA GLN A 704 65.14 6.95 11.73
C GLN A 704 64.97 5.47 11.33
N PRO A 705 63.83 5.13 10.70
CA PRO A 705 63.63 3.82 10.13
C PRO A 705 64.54 3.60 8.91
N VAL A 706 64.81 2.35 8.62
CA VAL A 706 65.61 1.93 7.44
C VAL A 706 64.79 1.01 6.56
N ASP A 707 64.62 1.38 5.28
CA ASP A 707 63.93 0.54 4.33
C ASP A 707 64.92 -0.32 3.54
N LYS A 708 64.60 -1.59 3.36
CA LYS A 708 65.39 -2.55 2.56
C LYS A 708 64.48 -3.44 1.73
N ASP A 709 64.94 -3.77 0.54
CA ASP A 709 64.18 -4.63 -0.39
C ASP A 709 64.86 -6.00 -0.47
N LEU A 710 64.04 -7.05 -0.49
CA LEU A 710 64.43 -8.43 -0.71
C LEU A 710 63.52 -9.07 -1.75
N ALA A 711 64.10 -9.83 -2.69
CA ALA A 711 63.32 -10.60 -3.64
C ALA A 711 63.53 -12.11 -3.40
N PHE A 712 62.45 -12.86 -3.31
CA PHE A 712 62.51 -14.30 -3.08
C PHE A 712 61.92 -15.07 -4.25
N VAL A 713 62.65 -16.07 -4.71
CA VAL A 713 62.16 -17.06 -5.67
C VAL A 713 61.45 -18.16 -4.88
N VAL A 714 60.12 -18.30 -5.08
CA VAL A 714 59.27 -19.26 -4.38
C VAL A 714 58.50 -20.10 -5.37
N ASP A 715 57.93 -21.21 -4.91
CA ASP A 715 56.95 -21.98 -5.65
C ASP A 715 55.73 -21.13 -5.93
N LYS A 716 55.08 -21.29 -7.11
CA LYS A 716 53.86 -20.54 -7.47
C LYS A 716 52.72 -20.71 -6.47
N SER A 717 52.65 -21.85 -5.77
CA SER A 717 51.65 -22.15 -4.74
C SER A 717 51.82 -21.33 -3.44
N ILE A 718 53.04 -20.78 -3.21
CA ILE A 718 53.31 -19.98 -2.01
C ILE A 718 52.63 -18.62 -2.12
N SER A 719 51.79 -18.30 -1.13
CA SER A 719 51.09 -17.03 -1.07
C SER A 719 52.02 -15.90 -0.59
N ALA A 720 51.81 -14.68 -1.08
CA ALA A 720 52.47 -13.48 -0.57
C ALA A 720 52.29 -13.31 0.94
N ALA A 721 51.12 -13.65 1.46
CA ALA A 721 50.82 -13.61 2.90
C ALA A 721 51.75 -14.52 3.73
N ALA A 722 52.12 -15.69 3.21
CA ALA A 722 53.07 -16.58 3.89
C ALA A 722 54.48 -15.94 3.99
N ILE A 723 54.92 -15.28 2.93
CA ILE A 723 56.19 -14.57 2.90
C ILE A 723 56.19 -13.37 3.86
N ILE A 724 55.13 -12.55 3.81
CA ILE A 724 54.95 -11.40 4.73
C ILE A 724 54.94 -11.87 6.18
N ALA A 725 54.21 -12.94 6.50
CA ALA A 725 54.15 -13.48 7.85
C ALA A 725 55.49 -14.04 8.34
N ALA A 726 56.22 -14.74 7.47
CA ALA A 726 57.56 -15.23 7.77
C ALA A 726 58.52 -14.05 8.01
N ALA A 727 58.54 -13.06 7.14
CA ALA A 727 59.37 -11.86 7.28
C ALA A 727 59.08 -11.10 8.57
N LYS A 728 57.80 -10.79 8.88
CA LYS A 728 57.38 -10.10 10.14
C LYS A 728 57.78 -10.88 11.39
N ASN A 729 57.71 -12.19 11.34
CA ASN A 729 58.05 -13.05 12.48
C ASN A 729 59.56 -13.21 12.70
N ALA A 730 60.42 -12.84 11.75
CA ALA A 730 61.86 -12.94 11.87
C ALA A 730 62.40 -12.05 13.00
N ASP A 731 61.81 -10.85 13.16
CA ASP A 731 62.13 -9.95 14.29
C ASP A 731 60.98 -8.97 14.53
N ARG A 732 60.08 -9.32 15.45
CA ARG A 732 58.87 -8.54 15.75
C ARG A 732 59.14 -7.20 16.42
N ASN A 733 60.30 -7.00 17.00
CA ASN A 733 60.63 -5.77 17.71
C ASN A 733 61.14 -4.69 16.74
N HIS A 734 61.78 -5.09 15.67
CA HIS A 734 62.45 -4.16 14.75
C HIS A 734 61.79 -4.08 13.38
N ILE A 735 60.99 -5.10 12.95
CA ILE A 735 60.30 -5.09 11.65
C ILE A 735 58.90 -4.54 11.85
N THR A 736 58.70 -3.28 11.44
CA THR A 736 57.40 -2.58 11.63
C THR A 736 56.48 -2.72 10.43
N ASP A 737 57.04 -2.79 9.21
CA ASP A 737 56.26 -2.99 8.00
C ASP A 737 56.93 -3.98 7.04
N VAL A 738 56.09 -4.73 6.32
CA VAL A 738 56.48 -5.63 5.21
C VAL A 738 55.41 -5.53 4.14
N ARG A 739 55.78 -5.07 2.96
CA ARG A 739 54.87 -4.95 1.83
C ARG A 739 55.42 -5.61 0.57
N VAL A 740 54.59 -6.25 -0.22
CA VAL A 740 54.96 -6.74 -1.56
C VAL A 740 54.84 -5.58 -2.54
N PHE A 741 55.86 -5.34 -3.34
CA PHE A 741 55.82 -4.28 -4.34
C PHE A 741 56.01 -4.80 -5.78
N ASP A 742 56.52 -6.05 -5.94
CA ASP A 742 56.62 -6.66 -7.27
C ASP A 742 56.43 -8.18 -7.21
N VAL A 743 55.81 -8.76 -8.24
CA VAL A 743 55.64 -10.19 -8.47
C VAL A 743 56.00 -10.47 -9.94
N TYR A 744 57.04 -11.23 -10.18
CA TYR A 744 57.51 -11.53 -11.52
C TYR A 744 57.37 -13.02 -11.84
N GLU A 745 56.71 -13.32 -12.95
CA GLU A 745 56.48 -14.67 -13.50
C GLU A 745 56.89 -14.70 -15.00
N GLY A 746 58.08 -14.26 -15.36
CA GLY A 746 58.49 -14.16 -16.75
C GLY A 746 59.43 -15.27 -17.22
N GLU A 747 59.97 -15.14 -18.47
CA GLU A 747 60.78 -16.16 -19.17
C GLU A 747 62.09 -16.53 -18.46
N ASN A 748 62.61 -15.71 -17.53
CA ASN A 748 63.84 -15.97 -16.76
C ASN A 748 63.57 -16.62 -15.39
N MET A 749 62.38 -17.18 -15.16
CA MET A 749 62.05 -17.89 -13.92
C MET A 749 61.97 -19.38 -14.13
N PRO A 750 62.47 -20.19 -13.16
CA PRO A 750 62.32 -21.65 -13.22
C PRO A 750 60.87 -22.05 -13.35
N GLU A 751 60.60 -23.15 -14.08
CA GLU A 751 59.23 -23.65 -14.25
C GLU A 751 58.57 -23.94 -12.89
N GLY A 752 57.35 -23.47 -12.70
CA GLY A 752 56.59 -23.61 -11.43
C GLY A 752 56.99 -22.63 -10.33
N LYS A 753 57.93 -21.68 -10.57
CA LYS A 753 58.37 -20.66 -9.61
C LYS A 753 57.93 -19.24 -10.01
N LYS A 754 57.91 -18.35 -9.01
CA LYS A 754 57.74 -16.91 -9.17
C LYS A 754 58.70 -16.15 -8.25
N SER A 755 59.08 -14.93 -8.63
CA SER A 755 59.83 -14.03 -7.77
C SER A 755 58.87 -13.06 -7.08
N VAL A 756 58.96 -12.93 -5.76
CA VAL A 756 58.17 -11.98 -4.97
C VAL A 756 59.12 -11.01 -4.30
N ALA A 757 59.03 -9.73 -4.63
CA ALA A 757 59.85 -8.68 -4.04
C ALA A 757 59.05 -8.00 -2.88
N ILE A 758 59.71 -7.91 -1.74
CA ILE A 758 59.16 -7.29 -0.54
C ILE A 758 60.05 -6.12 -0.08
N ALA A 759 59.39 -5.05 0.33
CA ALA A 759 60.02 -3.95 1.02
C ALA A 759 59.78 -4.13 2.56
N LEU A 760 60.83 -3.94 3.31
CA LEU A 760 60.90 -4.14 4.75
C LEU A 760 61.28 -2.81 5.40
N THR A 761 60.52 -2.38 6.42
CA THR A 761 60.88 -1.22 7.25
C THR A 761 61.40 -1.69 8.59
N PHE A 762 62.66 -1.45 8.83
CA PHE A 762 63.33 -1.73 10.11
C PHE A 762 63.31 -0.47 11.00
N GLN A 763 62.74 -0.56 12.20
CA GLN A 763 62.64 0.54 13.16
C GLN A 763 63.61 0.30 14.33
N PRO A 764 64.64 1.11 14.52
CA PRO A 764 65.48 1.03 15.70
C PRO A 764 64.69 1.43 16.94
N VAL A 765 64.98 0.75 18.10
CA VAL A 765 64.27 1.02 19.38
C VAL A 765 65.19 1.76 20.37
N GLU A 766 66.41 1.28 20.56
CA GLU A 766 67.31 1.77 21.59
C GLU A 766 68.44 2.65 21.05
N GLN A 767 68.91 2.38 19.86
CA GLN A 767 69.98 3.11 19.17
C GLN A 767 69.91 3.02 17.66
N THR A 768 70.51 3.90 16.89
CA THR A 768 70.56 3.85 15.42
C THR A 768 71.26 2.56 14.96
N PHE A 769 70.72 1.93 13.93
CA PHE A 769 71.32 0.71 13.35
C PHE A 769 72.63 0.98 12.67
N THR A 770 73.60 0.10 12.90
CA THR A 770 74.83 0.01 12.11
C THR A 770 74.56 -0.86 10.87
N ASP A 771 75.45 -0.79 9.86
CA ASP A 771 75.37 -1.65 8.67
C ASP A 771 75.31 -3.12 9.07
N LYS A 772 76.06 -3.53 10.09
CA LYS A 772 76.14 -4.90 10.60
C LYS A 772 74.78 -5.31 11.25
N ASP A 773 74.07 -4.40 11.92
CA ASP A 773 72.76 -4.69 12.50
C ASP A 773 71.74 -4.92 11.40
N ILE A 774 71.75 -4.09 10.35
CA ILE A 774 70.84 -4.19 9.19
C ILE A 774 71.11 -5.52 8.47
N GLU A 775 72.37 -5.87 8.24
CA GLU A 775 72.81 -7.15 7.61
C GLU A 775 72.29 -8.34 8.43
N ASN A 776 72.43 -8.29 9.76
CA ASN A 776 71.97 -9.32 10.65
C ASN A 776 70.43 -9.46 10.59
N LEU A 777 69.68 -8.35 10.53
CA LEU A 777 68.21 -8.36 10.40
C LEU A 777 67.76 -8.95 9.05
N MET A 778 68.45 -8.55 7.97
CA MET A 778 68.19 -9.12 6.63
C MET A 778 68.42 -10.62 6.61
N ASN A 779 69.54 -11.07 7.19
CA ASN A 779 69.89 -12.50 7.27
C ASN A 779 68.88 -13.30 8.08
N LYS A 780 68.30 -12.74 9.17
CA LYS A 780 67.19 -13.34 9.92
C LYS A 780 65.95 -13.48 9.04
N VAL A 781 65.58 -12.45 8.28
CA VAL A 781 64.46 -12.48 7.34
C VAL A 781 64.66 -13.54 6.28
N ILE A 782 65.82 -13.58 5.65
CA ILE A 782 66.16 -14.54 4.61
C ILE A 782 66.05 -15.99 5.15
N ALA A 783 66.62 -16.23 6.33
CA ALA A 783 66.58 -17.54 6.96
C ALA A 783 65.16 -17.95 7.33
N GLU A 784 64.34 -17.06 7.90
CA GLU A 784 62.96 -17.42 8.32
C GLU A 784 62.05 -17.59 7.11
N VAL A 785 62.14 -16.74 6.07
CA VAL A 785 61.40 -16.91 4.82
C VAL A 785 61.80 -18.22 4.14
N GLY A 786 63.08 -18.52 4.03
CA GLY A 786 63.55 -19.79 3.47
C GLY A 786 63.04 -20.99 4.22
N LYS A 787 63.07 -20.95 5.56
CA LYS A 787 62.57 -22.03 6.43
C LYS A 787 61.08 -22.26 6.29
N LYS A 788 60.29 -21.21 6.17
CA LYS A 788 58.82 -21.27 6.18
C LYS A 788 58.22 -21.49 4.79
N THR A 789 58.84 -20.97 3.75
CA THR A 789 58.27 -20.97 2.40
C THR A 789 59.12 -21.71 1.36
N GLY A 790 60.33 -22.18 1.73
CA GLY A 790 61.27 -22.74 0.79
C GLY A 790 61.83 -21.68 -0.20
N GLY A 791 61.64 -20.41 0.08
CA GLY A 791 62.07 -19.30 -0.77
C GLY A 791 63.58 -19.08 -0.74
N GLU A 792 64.16 -18.90 -1.88
CA GLU A 792 65.60 -18.57 -2.07
C GLU A 792 65.74 -17.08 -2.44
N LEU A 793 66.76 -16.40 -1.90
CA LEU A 793 67.00 -15.01 -2.28
C LEU A 793 67.38 -14.97 -3.75
N ARG A 794 66.84 -14.04 -4.52
CA ARG A 794 67.06 -13.85 -5.92
C ARG A 794 68.43 -13.10 -6.17
#